data_9f0fe649a5b369ffe0820212f87a29f2
#
_entry.id   9f0fe649a5b369ffe0820212f87a29f2
#
_cell.length_a   1.000
_cell.length_b   1.000
_cell.length_c   1.000
_cell.angle_alpha   90.00
_cell.angle_beta   90.00
_cell.angle_gamma   90.00
#
_symmetry.space_group_name_H-M   'P 1'
#
loop_
_entity.id
_entity.type
_entity.pdbx_description
1 polymer ?
#
loop_
_entity_poly.entity_id
_entity_poly.type
_entity_poly.pdbx_seq_one_letter_code
_entity_poly.pdbx_strand_id
1 'polypeptide(L)'
;MIPRKLFAVGLLAAVLPALMAHGDTPPCKVGRFGQEVAQKYTTAEGLPSNDVAHVAIVDGAVVAVTSQGVARFENGAWVVDPYSTQDPLFNDAIWRDDHRIVASERGLFRRGEDGSVVELASGVTSQLAESPEGMLVAATANGLLREENGAFVPLEVRDDLGRTWATHDVRGVAFDHQGRLWVATLAGVACQSGTTWTFFTGQEGLPYNDFTAVAASQTGEVWFSTHLGAVRFNGKEWSYRQGLRWLPDDDVRDVAVDADGTAWFATSQGVGAIRRVPMTLAEKADFYEEEMEKYIRRTPFGYVSEVSTNAPGDKSVINYSDSDNDGLWTSMYGAGECFAYGATKDPKAKDRALRAFEALRFLQKVTQTGDIRPPKGYVARTVRSTDLPDPNIGRIEGDRKEKAESDSEWKIYEPRWPKSGDGKWYWKSDTSSDELDGHFFFYPLYYDLVADTPEEKERVKEVVRDLIDHIIDHNYTLTDHDGLPTRWSVYGPEDLNHNWVWWSERGLKSLSMLSYLTVAEHMLGDQKYTDHINTLMAEHAYDTNAMVTKIQRGPGSGNQSDDEMAIMSYYNLVKYTKNEKLKQDMLYSFYSYYLLTEPAMNPFFNFAYAAYGQDVTYRNPWGVHPIGPWDGWLSDSVGTLLDFPLDRFDWAQKNSHRLDIVKLSRQAAYEPAERFRPIRRGTRVNGKVLSVAERHFNHWNTDPWALDYGGNGTTLGSGTVYLLPYYMGLYHGFIQETE
;
A
#
# COMPACT_ATOMS: atom_id res chain seq x y z
N MET A 1 4.53 44.82 -56.81
CA MET A 1 4.29 43.58 -57.56
C MET A 1 5.16 42.52 -56.93
N ILE A 2 4.56 41.66 -56.15
CA ILE A 2 5.23 40.48 -55.53
C ILE A 2 4.38 39.26 -55.89
N PRO A 3 4.90 38.21 -56.48
CA PRO A 3 4.08 37.11 -56.97
C PRO A 3 3.66 36.17 -55.80
N ARG A 4 2.36 35.85 -55.83
CA ARG A 4 1.75 34.84 -54.97
C ARG A 4 2.22 33.45 -55.40
N LYS A 5 2.88 32.69 -54.49
CA LYS A 5 3.06 31.25 -54.63
C LYS A 5 1.80 30.55 -54.13
N LEU A 6 1.19 29.76 -55.01
CA LEU A 6 0.18 28.76 -54.64
C LEU A 6 0.80 27.67 -53.80
N PHE A 7 0.26 27.43 -52.58
CA PHE A 7 0.48 26.20 -51.83
C PHE A 7 -0.65 25.22 -52.16
N ALA A 8 -0.26 24.09 -52.71
CA ALA A 8 -1.16 22.97 -52.90
C ALA A 8 -1.46 22.36 -51.49
N VAL A 9 -2.75 22.41 -51.11
CA VAL A 9 -3.23 21.73 -49.92
C VAL A 9 -3.44 20.25 -50.26
N GLY A 10 -2.51 19.39 -49.80
CA GLY A 10 -2.72 17.95 -49.81
C GLY A 10 -3.79 17.61 -48.78
N LEU A 11 -4.88 16.99 -49.19
CA LEU A 11 -5.87 16.40 -48.32
C LEU A 11 -5.19 15.21 -47.58
N LEU A 12 -4.77 15.45 -46.34
CA LEU A 12 -4.56 14.34 -45.39
C LEU A 12 -5.96 13.89 -44.94
N ALA A 13 -6.37 12.73 -45.39
CA ALA A 13 -7.52 12.04 -44.80
C ALA A 13 -7.15 11.71 -43.32
N ALA A 14 -7.66 12.53 -42.42
CA ALA A 14 -7.63 12.21 -41.00
C ALA A 14 -8.51 10.97 -40.80
N VAL A 15 -7.87 9.83 -40.56
CA VAL A 15 -8.53 8.66 -39.97
C VAL A 15 -8.95 9.09 -38.57
N LEU A 16 -10.22 9.49 -38.41
CA LEU A 16 -10.84 9.63 -37.12
C LEU A 16 -10.71 8.26 -36.42
N PRO A 17 -10.11 8.16 -35.24
CA PRO A 17 -10.27 6.94 -34.46
C PRO A 17 -11.78 6.77 -34.23
N ALA A 18 -12.31 5.62 -34.60
CA ALA A 18 -13.66 5.23 -34.25
C ALA A 18 -13.83 5.49 -32.76
N LEU A 19 -14.81 6.31 -32.38
CA LEU A 19 -15.30 6.35 -31.01
C LEU A 19 -15.71 4.91 -30.69
N MET A 20 -14.87 4.19 -29.97
CA MET A 20 -15.31 3.00 -29.29
C MET A 20 -16.42 3.44 -28.33
N ALA A 21 -17.61 2.92 -28.52
CA ALA A 21 -18.62 2.95 -27.49
C ALA A 21 -17.93 2.35 -26.25
N HIS A 22 -17.80 3.12 -25.19
CA HIS A 22 -17.30 2.63 -23.92
C HIS A 22 -18.39 1.70 -23.40
N GLY A 23 -18.31 0.44 -23.81
CA GLY A 23 -19.00 -0.64 -23.13
C GLY A 23 -18.30 -0.89 -21.81
N ASP A 24 -19.03 -1.43 -20.85
CA ASP A 24 -18.52 -1.83 -19.53
C ASP A 24 -17.08 -2.35 -19.63
N THR A 25 -16.16 -1.76 -18.86
CA THR A 25 -14.79 -2.25 -18.78
C THR A 25 -14.86 -3.73 -18.39
N PRO A 26 -14.34 -4.66 -19.21
CA PRO A 26 -14.46 -6.06 -18.88
C PRO A 26 -13.74 -6.34 -17.55
N PRO A 27 -14.27 -7.25 -16.72
CA PRO A 27 -13.64 -7.58 -15.45
C PRO A 27 -12.21 -8.06 -15.65
N CYS A 28 -11.32 -7.63 -14.74
CA CYS A 28 -9.99 -8.20 -14.69
C CYS A 28 -10.08 -9.64 -14.18
N LYS A 29 -9.67 -10.59 -15.03
CA LYS A 29 -9.61 -12.00 -14.66
C LYS A 29 -8.34 -12.28 -13.91
N VAL A 30 -8.46 -12.80 -12.70
CA VAL A 30 -7.33 -13.12 -11.81
C VAL A 30 -7.40 -14.60 -11.45
N GLY A 31 -6.37 -15.35 -11.85
CA GLY A 31 -6.17 -16.74 -11.43
C GLY A 31 -5.21 -16.83 -10.23
N ARG A 32 -4.61 -18.02 -10.04
CA ARG A 32 -3.56 -18.20 -9.04
C ARG A 32 -2.33 -17.36 -9.39
N PHE A 33 -1.77 -16.71 -8.39
CA PHE A 33 -0.53 -15.92 -8.50
C PHE A 33 0.48 -16.34 -7.43
N GLY A 34 1.73 -15.98 -7.62
CA GLY A 34 2.80 -16.23 -6.64
C GLY A 34 2.87 -15.12 -5.60
N GLN A 35 2.27 -15.33 -4.44
CA GLN A 35 2.40 -14.40 -3.30
C GLN A 35 3.81 -14.48 -2.72
N GLU A 36 4.51 -13.36 -2.67
CA GLU A 36 5.81 -13.30 -2.01
C GLU A 36 5.68 -13.43 -0.50
N VAL A 37 6.49 -14.32 0.05
CA VAL A 37 6.60 -14.58 1.49
C VAL A 37 8.08 -14.60 1.85
N ALA A 38 8.48 -13.76 2.79
CA ALA A 38 9.83 -13.73 3.31
C ALA A 38 9.99 -14.65 4.50
N GLN A 39 11.15 -15.30 4.59
CA GLN A 39 11.58 -16.08 5.74
C GLN A 39 13.00 -15.69 6.10
N LYS A 40 13.29 -15.63 7.38
CA LYS A 40 14.59 -15.20 7.91
C LYS A 40 15.16 -16.31 8.77
N TYR A 41 16.45 -16.56 8.62
CA TYR A 41 17.18 -17.62 9.32
C TYR A 41 18.40 -17.02 10.01
N THR A 42 18.60 -17.42 11.24
CA THR A 42 19.68 -16.97 12.11
C THR A 42 20.34 -18.19 12.80
N THR A 43 21.18 -17.94 13.77
CA THR A 43 21.71 -19.01 14.62
C THR A 43 20.63 -19.75 15.39
N ALA A 44 19.45 -19.17 15.57
CA ALA A 44 18.29 -19.84 16.18
C ALA A 44 17.76 -20.98 15.29
N GLU A 45 17.89 -20.87 13.96
CA GLU A 45 17.49 -21.88 12.99
C GLU A 45 18.68 -22.76 12.54
N GLY A 46 19.83 -22.68 13.23
CA GLY A 46 20.96 -23.60 13.05
C GLY A 46 22.13 -23.07 12.23
N LEU A 47 22.13 -21.79 11.82
CA LEU A 47 23.31 -21.20 11.18
C LEU A 47 24.49 -21.18 12.17
N PRO A 48 25.74 -21.44 11.71
CA PRO A 48 26.94 -21.33 12.55
C PRO A 48 27.20 -19.91 13.07
N SER A 49 26.83 -18.91 12.24
CA SER A 49 26.93 -17.48 12.56
C SER A 49 25.87 -16.70 11.77
N ASN A 50 25.41 -15.58 12.31
CA ASN A 50 24.55 -14.65 11.57
C ASN A 50 25.32 -13.85 10.50
N ASP A 51 26.64 -13.78 10.60
CA ASP A 51 27.50 -13.09 9.64
C ASP A 51 27.76 -14.01 8.45
N VAL A 52 26.88 -13.90 7.42
CA VAL A 52 26.87 -14.74 6.23
C VAL A 52 27.54 -14.00 5.07
N ALA A 53 28.57 -14.62 4.49
CA ALA A 53 29.30 -14.04 3.36
C ALA A 53 28.68 -14.46 2.02
N HIS A 54 28.33 -15.73 1.86
CA HIS A 54 27.84 -16.27 0.59
C HIS A 54 26.69 -17.26 0.78
N VAL A 55 25.85 -17.36 -0.25
CA VAL A 55 24.86 -18.40 -0.44
C VAL A 55 25.01 -19.01 -1.83
N ALA A 56 24.90 -20.34 -1.93
CA ALA A 56 25.01 -21.04 -3.20
C ALA A 56 24.05 -22.23 -3.27
N ILE A 57 23.75 -22.69 -4.49
CA ILE A 57 23.04 -23.95 -4.72
C ILE A 57 24.08 -25.00 -5.11
N VAL A 58 24.28 -25.97 -4.25
CA VAL A 58 25.25 -27.08 -4.45
C VAL A 58 24.48 -28.39 -4.43
N ASP A 59 24.51 -29.15 -5.52
CA ASP A 59 23.78 -30.40 -5.68
C ASP A 59 22.29 -30.28 -5.35
N GLY A 60 21.68 -29.14 -5.71
CA GLY A 60 20.28 -28.83 -5.47
C GLY A 60 19.94 -28.41 -4.04
N ALA A 61 20.90 -28.34 -3.14
CA ALA A 61 20.71 -27.84 -1.78
C ALA A 61 21.30 -26.43 -1.60
N VAL A 62 20.66 -25.64 -0.76
CA VAL A 62 21.15 -24.31 -0.38
C VAL A 62 22.28 -24.44 0.64
N VAL A 63 23.39 -23.79 0.38
CA VAL A 63 24.58 -23.75 1.24
C VAL A 63 24.84 -22.31 1.63
N ALA A 64 25.08 -22.06 2.93
CA ALA A 64 25.47 -20.78 3.47
C ALA A 64 26.90 -20.84 4.00
N VAL A 65 27.74 -19.89 3.59
CA VAL A 65 29.10 -19.70 4.10
C VAL A 65 29.07 -18.57 5.10
N THR A 66 29.38 -18.89 6.35
CA THR A 66 29.40 -17.91 7.44
C THR A 66 30.82 -17.69 7.95
N SER A 67 31.02 -16.67 8.77
CA SER A 67 32.31 -16.39 9.42
C SER A 67 32.76 -17.51 10.41
N GLN A 68 31.88 -18.46 10.79
CA GLN A 68 32.17 -19.52 11.73
C GLN A 68 31.96 -20.94 11.18
N GLY A 69 31.68 -21.09 9.89
CA GLY A 69 31.50 -22.38 9.26
C GLY A 69 30.51 -22.35 8.12
N VAL A 70 30.37 -23.49 7.50
CA VAL A 70 29.44 -23.70 6.39
C VAL A 70 28.25 -24.51 6.88
N ALA A 71 27.05 -24.17 6.42
CA ALA A 71 25.84 -24.92 6.72
C ALA A 71 25.06 -25.18 5.44
N ARG A 72 24.36 -26.32 5.43
CA ARG A 72 23.45 -26.74 4.38
C ARG A 72 22.01 -26.66 4.88
N PHE A 73 21.10 -26.19 4.06
CA PHE A 73 19.68 -26.13 4.39
C PHE A 73 19.01 -27.48 4.11
N GLU A 74 18.52 -28.14 5.14
CA GLU A 74 17.90 -29.46 5.07
C GLU A 74 16.64 -29.52 5.94
N ASN A 75 15.52 -30.00 5.37
CA ASN A 75 14.26 -30.18 6.10
C ASN A 75 13.78 -28.96 6.89
N GLY A 76 14.01 -27.75 6.37
CA GLY A 76 13.56 -26.50 7.00
C GLY A 76 14.50 -25.91 8.04
N ALA A 77 15.68 -26.47 8.26
CA ALA A 77 16.69 -26.00 9.20
C ALA A 77 18.10 -26.01 8.59
N TRP A 78 18.99 -25.24 9.18
CA TRP A 78 20.41 -25.24 8.80
C TRP A 78 21.19 -26.29 9.58
N VAL A 79 21.95 -27.10 8.87
CA VAL A 79 22.80 -28.15 9.43
C VAL A 79 24.25 -27.82 9.10
N VAL A 80 25.10 -27.73 10.14
CA VAL A 80 26.53 -27.44 9.94
C VAL A 80 27.19 -28.57 9.15
N ASP A 81 27.91 -28.22 8.09
CA ASP A 81 28.71 -29.18 7.32
C ASP A 81 30.13 -29.30 7.91
N PRO A 82 30.44 -30.43 8.60
CA PRO A 82 31.72 -30.59 9.25
C PRO A 82 32.87 -30.89 8.28
N TYR A 83 32.57 -31.16 7.01
CA TYR A 83 33.54 -31.51 5.99
C TYR A 83 33.90 -30.38 5.03
N SER A 84 33.18 -29.27 5.07
CA SER A 84 33.52 -28.14 4.24
C SER A 84 34.75 -27.44 4.79
N THR A 85 35.87 -27.64 4.13
CA THR A 85 37.06 -26.84 4.37
C THR A 85 36.80 -25.44 3.81
N GLN A 86 36.66 -24.48 4.71
CA GLN A 86 36.62 -23.07 4.33
C GLN A 86 37.91 -22.75 3.56
N ASP A 87 37.78 -22.36 2.30
CA ASP A 87 38.73 -21.45 1.70
C ASP A 87 38.03 -20.06 1.66
N PRO A 88 38.19 -19.25 2.70
CA PRO A 88 37.44 -17.99 2.88
C PRO A 88 37.81 -16.90 1.88
N LEU A 89 38.63 -17.25 0.90
CA LEU A 89 39.19 -16.32 -0.08
C LEU A 89 38.49 -16.34 -1.43
N PHE A 90 37.37 -17.07 -1.57
CA PHE A 90 36.65 -17.16 -2.83
C PHE A 90 35.39 -16.32 -2.80
N ASN A 91 35.25 -15.48 -3.83
CA ASN A 91 34.01 -14.75 -4.09
C ASN A 91 32.99 -15.62 -4.84
N ASP A 92 33.50 -16.51 -5.76
CA ASP A 92 32.67 -17.42 -6.55
C ASP A 92 33.50 -18.55 -7.16
N ALA A 93 32.90 -19.67 -7.58
CA ALA A 93 33.59 -20.76 -8.23
C ALA A 93 32.69 -21.58 -9.15
N ILE A 94 33.23 -21.99 -10.32
CA ILE A 94 32.55 -22.88 -11.26
C ILE A 94 33.42 -24.14 -11.43
N TRP A 95 32.77 -25.30 -11.28
CA TRP A 95 33.36 -26.61 -11.44
C TRP A 95 33.36 -27.05 -12.90
N ARG A 96 34.47 -27.61 -13.36
CA ARG A 96 34.67 -28.32 -14.61
C ARG A 96 35.17 -29.73 -14.30
N ASP A 97 35.11 -30.62 -15.26
CA ASP A 97 35.37 -32.06 -15.07
C ASP A 97 36.65 -32.38 -14.29
N ASP A 98 37.76 -31.67 -14.54
CA ASP A 98 39.09 -31.92 -13.98
C ASP A 98 39.69 -30.71 -13.21
N HIS A 99 38.94 -29.59 -13.15
CA HIS A 99 39.39 -28.38 -12.49
C HIS A 99 38.23 -27.47 -12.06
N ARG A 100 38.51 -26.47 -11.26
CA ARG A 100 37.58 -25.38 -10.95
C ARG A 100 38.14 -24.03 -11.36
N ILE A 101 37.29 -23.17 -11.83
CA ILE A 101 37.61 -21.74 -12.04
C ILE A 101 37.11 -21.00 -10.79
N VAL A 102 37.98 -20.19 -10.20
CA VAL A 102 37.80 -19.56 -8.91
C VAL A 102 37.95 -18.06 -9.04
N ALA A 103 36.93 -17.28 -8.67
CA ALA A 103 36.94 -15.85 -8.50
C ALA A 103 37.36 -15.48 -7.06
N SER A 104 38.25 -14.48 -6.91
CA SER A 104 38.70 -14.04 -5.59
C SER A 104 39.12 -12.58 -5.59
N GLU A 105 39.41 -12.04 -4.39
CA GLU A 105 40.00 -10.71 -4.19
C GLU A 105 41.36 -10.51 -4.87
N ARG A 106 42.05 -11.60 -5.20
CA ARG A 106 43.39 -11.55 -5.83
C ARG A 106 43.35 -11.71 -7.33
N GLY A 107 42.30 -12.32 -7.87
CA GLY A 107 42.23 -12.60 -9.29
C GLY A 107 41.30 -13.78 -9.61
N LEU A 108 41.40 -14.19 -10.86
CA LEU A 108 40.73 -15.33 -11.43
C LEU A 108 41.75 -16.47 -11.59
N PHE A 109 41.47 -17.64 -11.04
CA PHE A 109 42.35 -18.78 -11.00
C PHE A 109 41.72 -20.05 -11.53
N ARG A 110 42.49 -20.86 -12.23
CA ARG A 110 42.18 -22.27 -12.48
C ARG A 110 42.91 -23.13 -11.45
N ARG A 111 42.16 -23.99 -10.77
CA ARG A 111 42.70 -24.95 -9.79
C ARG A 111 42.38 -26.37 -10.22
N GLY A 112 43.43 -27.15 -10.50
CA GLY A 112 43.33 -28.56 -10.82
C GLY A 112 43.13 -29.42 -9.58
N GLU A 113 42.58 -30.62 -9.75
CA GLU A 113 42.47 -31.65 -8.70
C GLU A 113 43.82 -32.10 -8.16
N ASP A 114 44.86 -31.99 -9.00
CA ASP A 114 46.28 -32.28 -8.65
C ASP A 114 46.93 -31.20 -7.76
N GLY A 115 46.16 -30.16 -7.35
CA GLY A 115 46.64 -29.02 -6.58
C GLY A 115 47.33 -27.93 -7.39
N SER A 116 47.39 -28.04 -8.72
CA SER A 116 47.92 -26.99 -9.57
C SER A 116 47.05 -25.72 -9.51
N VAL A 117 47.70 -24.55 -9.54
CA VAL A 117 47.04 -23.23 -9.54
C VAL A 117 47.62 -22.40 -10.66
N VAL A 118 46.77 -21.94 -11.56
CA VAL A 118 47.12 -21.06 -12.67
C VAL A 118 46.33 -19.76 -12.59
N GLU A 119 46.99 -18.62 -12.53
CA GLU A 119 46.32 -17.31 -12.62
C GLU A 119 45.84 -17.07 -14.07
N LEU A 120 44.55 -16.76 -14.24
CA LEU A 120 43.92 -16.49 -15.52
C LEU A 120 43.74 -14.98 -15.75
N ALA A 121 43.49 -14.22 -14.69
CA ALA A 121 43.42 -12.77 -14.69
C ALA A 121 43.78 -12.21 -13.31
N SER A 122 44.41 -11.06 -13.24
CA SER A 122 44.75 -10.35 -12.00
C SER A 122 43.70 -9.33 -11.60
N GLY A 123 43.65 -9.01 -10.31
CA GLY A 123 42.70 -8.04 -9.72
C GLY A 123 41.40 -8.70 -9.27
N VAL A 124 40.63 -8.01 -8.44
CA VAL A 124 39.41 -8.52 -7.84
C VAL A 124 38.47 -9.07 -8.91
N THR A 125 38.08 -10.32 -8.77
CA THR A 125 36.98 -10.97 -9.56
C THR A 125 35.86 -11.25 -8.63
N SER A 126 34.70 -10.65 -8.90
CA SER A 126 33.53 -10.67 -8.01
C SER A 126 32.65 -11.89 -8.24
N GLN A 127 32.35 -12.19 -9.51
CA GLN A 127 31.40 -13.27 -9.85
C GLN A 127 31.71 -13.90 -11.20
N LEU A 128 31.30 -15.17 -11.37
CA LEU A 128 31.38 -15.96 -12.59
C LEU A 128 30.03 -16.35 -13.07
N ALA A 129 29.87 -16.46 -14.39
CA ALA A 129 28.66 -17.03 -14.99
C ALA A 129 29.05 -17.94 -16.17
N GLU A 130 28.32 -19.03 -16.33
CA GLU A 130 28.46 -19.96 -17.45
C GLU A 130 27.20 -19.93 -18.32
N SER A 131 27.38 -19.75 -19.63
CA SER A 131 26.27 -19.81 -20.58
C SER A 131 25.80 -21.26 -20.78
N PRO A 132 24.59 -21.47 -21.29
CA PRO A 132 24.12 -22.80 -21.66
C PRO A 132 25.04 -23.56 -22.62
N GLU A 133 25.82 -22.85 -23.42
CA GLU A 133 26.81 -23.41 -24.37
C GLU A 133 28.19 -23.62 -23.73
N GLY A 134 28.35 -23.33 -22.44
CA GLY A 134 29.57 -23.54 -21.71
C GLY A 134 30.63 -22.38 -21.79
N MET A 135 30.22 -21.20 -22.27
CA MET A 135 31.08 -20.02 -22.28
C MET A 135 31.12 -19.40 -20.86
N LEU A 136 32.31 -19.18 -20.32
CA LEU A 136 32.49 -18.47 -19.06
C LEU A 136 32.65 -16.95 -19.24
N VAL A 137 31.99 -16.23 -18.35
CA VAL A 137 32.11 -14.78 -18.20
C VAL A 137 32.47 -14.46 -16.75
N ALA A 138 33.38 -13.50 -16.56
CA ALA A 138 33.83 -13.06 -15.24
C ALA A 138 33.61 -11.55 -15.04
N ALA A 139 32.98 -11.20 -13.92
CA ALA A 139 32.86 -9.83 -13.43
C ALA A 139 34.14 -9.46 -12.66
N THR A 140 34.88 -8.45 -13.13
CA THR A 140 36.12 -8.06 -12.47
C THR A 140 36.23 -6.56 -12.21
N ALA A 141 37.12 -6.18 -11.30
CA ALA A 141 37.43 -4.78 -11.05
C ALA A 141 37.99 -4.06 -12.31
N ASN A 142 38.55 -4.82 -13.23
CA ASN A 142 39.15 -4.32 -14.48
C ASN A 142 38.26 -4.44 -15.70
N GLY A 143 36.96 -4.73 -15.50
CA GLY A 143 35.98 -4.86 -16.54
C GLY A 143 35.40 -6.28 -16.66
N LEU A 144 34.65 -6.51 -17.72
CA LEU A 144 34.02 -7.78 -18.02
C LEU A 144 34.96 -8.62 -18.88
N LEU A 145 35.20 -9.88 -18.49
CA LEU A 145 36.01 -10.82 -19.24
C LEU A 145 35.14 -12.00 -19.71
N ARG A 146 35.51 -12.56 -20.88
CA ARG A 146 34.97 -13.84 -21.37
C ARG A 146 36.07 -14.82 -21.69
N GLU A 147 35.78 -16.10 -21.55
CA GLU A 147 36.72 -17.16 -21.95
C GLU A 147 36.67 -17.37 -23.44
N GLU A 148 37.88 -17.35 -24.06
CA GLU A 148 38.13 -17.72 -25.45
C GLU A 148 39.36 -18.63 -25.54
N ASN A 149 39.16 -19.87 -25.97
CA ASN A 149 40.24 -20.86 -26.13
C ASN A 149 41.07 -21.08 -24.85
N GLY A 150 40.45 -21.05 -23.69
CA GLY A 150 41.08 -21.26 -22.38
C GLY A 150 41.80 -20.04 -21.80
N ALA A 151 41.69 -18.87 -22.43
CA ALA A 151 42.16 -17.60 -21.93
C ALA A 151 40.98 -16.63 -21.71
N PHE A 152 41.09 -15.73 -20.70
CA PHE A 152 40.10 -14.70 -20.48
C PHE A 152 40.51 -13.40 -21.19
N VAL A 153 39.60 -12.92 -22.05
CA VAL A 153 39.77 -11.70 -22.84
C VAL A 153 38.67 -10.68 -22.51
N PRO A 154 38.88 -9.37 -22.67
CA PRO A 154 37.87 -8.36 -22.43
C PRO A 154 36.64 -8.56 -23.30
N LEU A 155 35.47 -8.53 -22.69
CA LEU A 155 34.17 -8.47 -23.37
C LEU A 155 33.69 -7.02 -23.41
N GLU A 156 33.73 -6.42 -24.60
CA GLU A 156 33.26 -5.04 -24.75
C GLU A 156 31.78 -4.93 -24.74
N VAL A 157 31.27 -4.04 -23.90
CA VAL A 157 29.85 -3.61 -23.86
C VAL A 157 29.78 -2.21 -24.45
N ARG A 158 28.95 -2.00 -25.45
CA ARG A 158 28.72 -0.69 -26.08
C ARG A 158 27.24 -0.38 -26.18
N ASP A 159 26.91 0.88 -25.91
CA ASP A 159 25.55 1.39 -26.12
C ASP A 159 25.31 1.78 -27.61
N ASP A 160 24.09 2.18 -27.93
CA ASP A 160 23.66 2.57 -29.28
C ASP A 160 24.39 3.81 -29.81
N LEU A 161 25.06 4.60 -28.94
CA LEU A 161 25.88 5.72 -29.28
C LEU A 161 27.38 5.32 -29.45
N GLY A 162 27.71 4.04 -29.30
CA GLY A 162 29.05 3.47 -29.40
C GLY A 162 29.91 3.76 -28.16
N ARG A 163 29.36 4.24 -27.06
CA ARG A 163 30.12 4.47 -25.81
C ARG A 163 30.39 3.15 -25.12
N THR A 164 31.60 2.98 -24.61
CA THR A 164 31.94 1.80 -23.81
C THR A 164 31.34 1.82 -22.44
N TRP A 165 30.87 0.64 -21.99
CA TRP A 165 30.24 0.41 -20.72
C TRP A 165 30.89 -0.78 -20.00
N ALA A 166 30.74 -0.91 -18.67
CA ALA A 166 31.30 -2.02 -17.89
C ALA A 166 32.85 -2.20 -18.09
N THR A 167 33.58 -1.12 -18.25
CA THR A 167 35.05 -1.14 -18.47
C THR A 167 35.84 -1.36 -17.19
N HIS A 168 35.24 -1.20 -16.04
CA HIS A 168 35.81 -1.44 -14.71
C HIS A 168 34.67 -1.56 -13.67
N ASP A 169 35.01 -2.09 -12.50
CA ASP A 169 34.12 -2.26 -11.34
C ASP A 169 32.81 -2.99 -11.70
N VAL A 170 32.96 -4.10 -12.45
CA VAL A 170 31.82 -4.99 -12.71
C VAL A 170 31.55 -5.82 -11.47
N ARG A 171 30.32 -5.71 -10.93
CA ARG A 171 29.95 -6.25 -9.62
C ARG A 171 29.33 -7.63 -9.70
N GLY A 172 28.62 -7.95 -10.79
CA GLY A 172 27.98 -9.23 -10.94
C GLY A 172 27.62 -9.56 -12.37
N VAL A 173 27.51 -10.86 -12.65
CA VAL A 173 27.12 -11.43 -13.94
C VAL A 173 26.27 -12.68 -13.74
N ALA A 174 25.27 -12.88 -14.60
CA ALA A 174 24.49 -14.12 -14.65
C ALA A 174 23.94 -14.35 -16.05
N PHE A 175 23.77 -15.60 -16.45
CA PHE A 175 22.95 -15.96 -17.60
C PHE A 175 21.55 -16.37 -17.15
N ASP A 176 20.52 -15.84 -17.80
CA ASP A 176 19.17 -16.26 -17.54
C ASP A 176 18.76 -17.51 -18.34
N HIS A 177 17.56 -18.03 -18.10
CA HIS A 177 17.02 -19.21 -18.76
C HIS A 177 16.90 -19.09 -20.30
N GLN A 178 16.98 -17.87 -20.85
CA GLN A 178 16.99 -17.60 -22.29
C GLN A 178 18.40 -17.44 -22.85
N GLY A 179 19.41 -17.63 -22.03
CA GLY A 179 20.83 -17.44 -22.40
C GLY A 179 21.23 -15.96 -22.54
N ARG A 180 20.46 -15.02 -22.02
CA ARG A 180 20.82 -13.60 -21.99
C ARG A 180 21.78 -13.32 -20.86
N LEU A 181 22.85 -12.61 -21.16
CA LEU A 181 23.86 -12.19 -20.18
C LEU A 181 23.40 -10.91 -19.47
N TRP A 182 23.29 -10.97 -18.16
CA TRP A 182 23.04 -9.83 -17.27
C TRP A 182 24.32 -9.37 -16.62
N VAL A 183 24.58 -8.07 -16.63
CA VAL A 183 25.79 -7.44 -16.10
C VAL A 183 25.44 -6.29 -15.18
N ALA A 184 25.87 -6.35 -13.93
CA ALA A 184 25.62 -5.36 -12.90
C ALA A 184 26.84 -4.48 -12.62
N THR A 185 26.68 -3.16 -12.65
CA THR A 185 27.72 -2.16 -12.39
C THR A 185 27.14 -0.96 -11.63
N LEU A 186 27.98 -0.09 -11.12
CA LEU A 186 27.55 1.18 -10.52
C LEU A 186 26.84 2.12 -11.52
N ALA A 187 27.02 1.91 -12.82
CA ALA A 187 26.29 2.68 -13.84
C ALA A 187 24.84 2.19 -14.03
N GLY A 188 24.54 0.97 -13.57
CA GLY A 188 23.24 0.31 -13.71
C GLY A 188 23.40 -1.14 -14.15
N VAL A 189 22.39 -1.68 -14.83
CA VAL A 189 22.36 -3.04 -15.35
C VAL A 189 22.37 -3.03 -16.87
N ALA A 190 23.14 -3.93 -17.48
CA ALA A 190 23.07 -4.22 -18.90
C ALA A 190 22.62 -5.67 -19.13
N CYS A 191 21.78 -5.89 -20.15
CA CYS A 191 21.33 -7.21 -20.57
C CYS A 191 21.65 -7.42 -22.04
N GLN A 192 22.40 -8.48 -22.36
CA GLN A 192 22.72 -8.87 -23.72
C GLN A 192 21.76 -9.94 -24.22
N SER A 193 21.15 -9.68 -25.38
CA SER A 193 20.35 -10.66 -26.13
C SER A 193 20.89 -10.76 -27.55
N GLY A 194 21.54 -11.87 -27.86
CA GLY A 194 22.29 -12.01 -29.13
C GLY A 194 23.43 -10.99 -29.20
N THR A 195 23.36 -10.06 -30.16
CA THR A 195 24.34 -8.98 -30.33
C THR A 195 23.91 -7.64 -29.76
N THR A 196 22.68 -7.54 -29.23
CA THR A 196 22.09 -6.28 -28.77
C THR A 196 22.17 -6.17 -27.25
N TRP A 197 22.51 -4.98 -26.77
CA TRP A 197 22.53 -4.63 -25.36
C TRP A 197 21.35 -3.71 -25.00
N THR A 198 20.68 -3.99 -23.90
CA THR A 198 19.68 -3.13 -23.28
C THR A 198 20.21 -2.64 -21.94
N PHE A 199 20.03 -1.37 -21.64
CA PHE A 199 20.57 -0.75 -20.44
C PHE A 199 19.44 -0.29 -19.51
N PHE A 200 19.63 -0.49 -18.21
CA PHE A 200 18.67 -0.11 -17.17
C PHE A 200 19.35 0.76 -16.14
N THR A 201 18.81 1.95 -15.97
CA THR A 201 19.18 2.93 -14.95
C THR A 201 17.97 3.34 -14.14
N GLY A 202 18.08 4.33 -13.27
CA GLY A 202 16.91 4.88 -12.59
C GLY A 202 15.82 5.40 -13.54
N GLN A 203 16.18 5.80 -14.77
CA GLN A 203 15.21 6.24 -15.76
C GLN A 203 14.34 5.11 -16.31
N GLU A 204 14.88 3.90 -16.39
CA GLU A 204 14.16 2.68 -16.75
C GLU A 204 13.58 1.96 -15.53
N GLY A 205 13.57 2.62 -14.37
CA GLY A 205 12.94 2.13 -13.15
C GLY A 205 13.81 1.27 -12.26
N LEU A 206 15.13 1.18 -12.50
CA LEU A 206 16.06 0.48 -11.63
C LEU A 206 16.16 1.19 -10.26
N PRO A 207 15.80 0.52 -9.14
CA PRO A 207 15.72 1.20 -7.84
C PRO A 207 17.08 1.59 -7.26
N TYR A 208 18.09 0.72 -7.39
CA TYR A 208 19.41 0.91 -6.78
C TYR A 208 20.50 0.16 -7.56
N ASN A 209 21.75 0.57 -7.46
CA ASN A 209 22.84 0.08 -8.32
C ASN A 209 24.16 -0.23 -7.61
N ASP A 210 24.24 -0.15 -6.28
CA ASP A 210 25.46 -0.60 -5.56
C ASP A 210 25.37 -2.12 -5.30
N PHE A 211 25.54 -2.87 -6.40
CA PHE A 211 25.38 -4.31 -6.43
C PHE A 211 26.50 -5.06 -5.76
N THR A 212 26.19 -6.27 -5.27
CA THR A 212 27.15 -7.23 -4.72
C THR A 212 27.17 -8.55 -5.50
N ALA A 213 26.02 -9.01 -6.01
CA ALA A 213 25.92 -10.20 -6.86
C ALA A 213 24.63 -10.19 -7.71
N VAL A 214 24.56 -11.12 -8.66
CA VAL A 214 23.39 -11.34 -9.55
C VAL A 214 23.07 -12.82 -9.63
N ALA A 215 21.78 -13.20 -9.57
CA ALA A 215 21.32 -14.56 -9.80
C ALA A 215 20.07 -14.57 -10.66
N ALA A 216 20.02 -15.42 -11.67
CA ALA A 216 18.88 -15.58 -12.54
C ALA A 216 18.09 -16.85 -12.19
N SER A 217 16.76 -16.72 -12.18
CA SER A 217 15.83 -17.81 -11.96
C SER A 217 15.51 -18.55 -13.25
N GLN A 218 15.24 -19.85 -13.17
CA GLN A 218 14.69 -20.62 -14.27
C GLN A 218 13.27 -20.18 -14.68
N THR A 219 12.57 -19.43 -13.80
CA THR A 219 11.25 -18.87 -14.07
C THR A 219 11.28 -17.52 -14.79
N GLY A 220 12.47 -16.99 -15.08
CA GLY A 220 12.66 -15.75 -15.86
C GLY A 220 12.86 -14.49 -15.05
N GLU A 221 12.95 -14.60 -13.74
CA GLU A 221 13.30 -13.47 -12.86
C GLU A 221 14.81 -13.36 -12.69
N VAL A 222 15.29 -12.14 -12.48
CA VAL A 222 16.69 -11.86 -12.14
C VAL A 222 16.72 -11.07 -10.84
N TRP A 223 17.49 -11.58 -9.88
CA TRP A 223 17.70 -10.96 -8.59
C TRP A 223 19.10 -10.37 -8.49
N PHE A 224 19.19 -9.24 -7.85
CA PHE A 224 20.42 -8.49 -7.61
C PHE A 224 20.52 -8.19 -6.13
N SER A 225 21.57 -8.65 -5.47
CA SER A 225 21.89 -8.25 -4.11
C SER A 225 22.61 -6.90 -4.12
N THR A 226 22.38 -6.10 -3.09
CA THR A 226 22.98 -4.76 -2.92
C THR A 226 23.30 -4.47 -1.46
N HIS A 227 24.12 -3.47 -1.18
CA HIS A 227 24.40 -3.02 0.18
C HIS A 227 23.19 -2.34 0.88
N LEU A 228 22.06 -2.15 0.21
CA LEU A 228 20.84 -1.57 0.78
C LEU A 228 19.58 -2.37 0.41
N GLY A 229 19.68 -3.69 0.35
CA GLY A 229 18.55 -4.56 0.05
C GLY A 229 18.73 -5.38 -1.23
N ALA A 230 17.65 -5.91 -1.78
CA ALA A 230 17.64 -6.72 -2.99
C ALA A 230 16.74 -6.12 -4.07
N VAL A 231 17.19 -6.15 -5.30
CA VAL A 231 16.46 -5.69 -6.48
C VAL A 231 16.05 -6.89 -7.32
N ARG A 232 14.84 -6.88 -7.85
CA ARG A 232 14.32 -7.93 -8.74
C ARG A 232 13.82 -7.34 -10.03
N PHE A 233 14.10 -8.02 -11.13
CA PHE A 233 13.48 -7.80 -12.43
C PHE A 233 12.65 -9.03 -12.81
N ASN A 234 11.35 -8.84 -13.07
CA ASN A 234 10.43 -9.94 -13.39
C ASN A 234 10.22 -10.16 -14.91
N GLY A 235 11.09 -9.58 -15.74
CA GLY A 235 10.96 -9.57 -17.19
C GLY A 235 10.25 -8.32 -17.74
N LYS A 236 9.59 -7.54 -16.90
CA LYS A 236 8.84 -6.34 -17.27
C LYS A 236 9.14 -5.14 -16.35
N GLU A 237 9.12 -5.37 -15.04
CA GLU A 237 9.19 -4.33 -14.03
C GLU A 237 10.25 -4.63 -12.98
N TRP A 238 10.80 -3.55 -12.43
CA TRP A 238 11.74 -3.59 -11.32
C TRP A 238 10.99 -3.52 -9.99
N SER A 239 11.42 -4.32 -9.02
CA SER A 239 10.93 -4.29 -7.64
C SER A 239 12.11 -4.21 -6.66
N TYR A 240 11.85 -3.67 -5.46
CA TYR A 240 12.86 -3.49 -4.43
C TYR A 240 12.39 -4.12 -3.13
N ARG A 241 13.25 -4.90 -2.49
CA ARG A 241 12.98 -5.58 -1.22
C ARG A 241 14.00 -5.16 -0.19
N GLN A 242 13.57 -4.50 0.87
CA GLN A 242 14.41 -3.98 1.93
C GLN A 242 13.69 -4.03 3.28
N GLY A 243 14.47 -3.84 4.35
CA GLY A 243 13.97 -3.81 5.72
C GLY A 243 13.55 -5.18 6.25
N LEU A 244 13.22 -5.18 7.53
CA LEU A 244 12.90 -6.40 8.27
C LEU A 244 11.60 -7.10 7.84
N ARG A 245 10.80 -6.49 6.98
CA ARG A 245 9.71 -7.21 6.32
C ARG A 245 10.24 -8.31 5.40
N TRP A 246 11.35 -8.05 4.69
CA TRP A 246 11.84 -8.90 3.62
C TRP A 246 13.15 -9.62 3.95
N LEU A 247 14.05 -8.96 4.64
CA LEU A 247 15.44 -9.42 4.84
C LEU A 247 15.82 -9.36 6.32
N PRO A 248 16.77 -10.18 6.78
CA PRO A 248 17.32 -10.06 8.13
C PRO A 248 18.10 -8.75 8.32
N ASP A 249 18.73 -8.26 7.25
CA ASP A 249 19.50 -7.02 7.18
C ASP A 249 19.58 -6.52 5.73
N ASP A 250 19.72 -5.21 5.54
CA ASP A 250 19.79 -4.61 4.20
C ASP A 250 21.19 -4.73 3.56
N ASP A 251 22.26 -5.04 4.31
CA ASP A 251 23.58 -5.35 3.74
C ASP A 251 23.57 -6.77 3.15
N VAL A 252 23.07 -6.87 1.92
CA VAL A 252 22.98 -8.13 1.19
C VAL A 252 24.24 -8.35 0.38
N ARG A 253 24.97 -9.39 0.73
CA ARG A 253 26.30 -9.68 0.19
C ARG A 253 26.30 -10.59 -1.01
N ASP A 254 25.31 -11.50 -1.07
CA ASP A 254 25.20 -12.49 -2.12
C ASP A 254 23.74 -12.94 -2.30
N VAL A 255 23.44 -13.51 -3.48
CA VAL A 255 22.14 -14.06 -3.83
C VAL A 255 22.27 -15.33 -4.64
N ALA A 256 21.47 -16.35 -4.31
CA ALA A 256 21.27 -17.54 -5.10
C ALA A 256 19.78 -17.79 -5.30
N VAL A 257 19.40 -18.41 -6.42
CA VAL A 257 18.00 -18.80 -6.68
C VAL A 257 17.95 -20.31 -6.90
N ASP A 258 17.10 -20.98 -6.12
CA ASP A 258 16.93 -22.43 -6.22
C ASP A 258 16.02 -22.85 -7.38
N ALA A 259 15.85 -24.15 -7.59
CA ALA A 259 15.05 -24.70 -8.66
C ALA A 259 13.55 -24.36 -8.55
N ASP A 260 13.07 -24.09 -7.33
CA ASP A 260 11.68 -23.71 -7.07
C ASP A 260 11.46 -22.20 -7.27
N GLY A 261 12.53 -21.45 -7.58
CA GLY A 261 12.50 -20.01 -7.76
C GLY A 261 12.56 -19.19 -6.46
N THR A 262 12.87 -19.83 -5.33
CA THR A 262 13.14 -19.11 -4.06
C THR A 262 14.47 -18.39 -4.18
N ALA A 263 14.49 -17.09 -3.92
CA ALA A 263 15.70 -16.30 -3.84
C ALA A 263 16.24 -16.32 -2.39
N TRP A 264 17.51 -16.70 -2.25
CA TRP A 264 18.25 -16.79 -0.98
C TRP A 264 19.30 -15.71 -0.91
N PHE A 265 19.37 -15.03 0.21
CA PHE A 265 20.21 -13.83 0.39
C PHE A 265 21.15 -14.01 1.59
N ALA A 266 22.46 -13.88 1.36
CA ALA A 266 23.44 -13.75 2.42
C ALA A 266 23.45 -12.33 2.97
N THR A 267 23.26 -12.16 4.26
CA THR A 267 23.30 -10.83 4.90
C THR A 267 24.22 -10.81 6.11
N SER A 268 24.51 -9.61 6.62
CA SER A 268 25.29 -9.43 7.85
C SER A 268 24.59 -9.97 9.12
N GLN A 269 23.29 -10.26 9.06
CA GLN A 269 22.48 -10.69 10.23
C GLN A 269 21.69 -11.99 9.98
N GLY A 270 22.09 -12.80 9.01
CA GLY A 270 21.47 -14.10 8.73
C GLY A 270 21.25 -14.35 7.24
N VAL A 271 20.47 -15.38 6.94
CA VAL A 271 20.02 -15.70 5.58
C VAL A 271 18.57 -15.27 5.43
N GLY A 272 18.27 -14.49 4.40
CA GLY A 272 16.90 -14.22 3.96
C GLY A 272 16.49 -15.17 2.85
N ALA A 273 15.21 -15.56 2.81
CA ALA A 273 14.62 -16.28 1.70
C ALA A 273 13.32 -15.61 1.28
N ILE A 274 13.15 -15.31 0.00
CA ILE A 274 11.90 -14.82 -0.57
C ILE A 274 11.38 -15.88 -1.54
N ARG A 275 10.27 -16.50 -1.17
CA ARG A 275 9.62 -17.54 -1.96
C ARG A 275 8.26 -17.08 -2.46
N ARG A 276 7.75 -17.74 -3.50
CA ARG A 276 6.40 -17.53 -4.00
C ARG A 276 5.49 -18.68 -3.60
N VAL A 277 4.42 -18.34 -2.90
CA VAL A 277 3.37 -19.28 -2.51
C VAL A 277 2.20 -19.10 -3.47
N PRO A 278 1.78 -20.14 -4.22
CA PRO A 278 0.60 -20.04 -5.07
C PRO A 278 -0.64 -19.71 -4.24
N MET A 279 -1.35 -18.63 -4.62
CA MET A 279 -2.50 -18.10 -3.88
C MET A 279 -3.50 -17.48 -4.85
N THR A 280 -4.80 -17.54 -4.53
CA THR A 280 -5.83 -16.70 -5.16
C THR A 280 -6.09 -15.45 -4.34
N LEU A 281 -6.81 -14.48 -4.89
CA LEU A 281 -7.24 -13.30 -4.11
C LEU A 281 -8.18 -13.69 -2.97
N ALA A 282 -9.04 -14.70 -3.19
CA ALA A 282 -9.93 -15.23 -2.15
C ALA A 282 -9.16 -15.90 -1.02
N GLU A 283 -8.18 -16.77 -1.33
CA GLU A 283 -7.32 -17.39 -0.31
C GLU A 283 -6.54 -16.33 0.49
N LYS A 284 -6.16 -15.22 -0.15
CA LYS A 284 -5.54 -14.08 0.52
C LYS A 284 -6.53 -13.31 1.40
N ALA A 285 -7.79 -13.19 0.98
CA ALA A 285 -8.84 -12.61 1.82
C ALA A 285 -9.11 -13.48 3.04
N ASP A 286 -9.21 -14.80 2.87
CA ASP A 286 -9.37 -15.76 3.98
C ASP A 286 -8.22 -15.64 4.99
N PHE A 287 -6.98 -15.51 4.53
CA PHE A 287 -5.83 -15.27 5.40
C PHE A 287 -6.01 -14.00 6.25
N TYR A 288 -6.43 -12.88 5.64
CA TYR A 288 -6.64 -11.64 6.40
C TYR A 288 -7.84 -11.73 7.34
N GLU A 289 -8.91 -12.44 6.96
CA GLU A 289 -10.06 -12.67 7.85
C GLU A 289 -9.66 -13.49 9.08
N GLU A 290 -8.85 -14.53 8.91
CA GLU A 290 -8.33 -15.32 10.03
C GLU A 290 -7.44 -14.45 10.95
N GLU A 291 -6.58 -13.60 10.39
CA GLU A 291 -5.77 -12.65 11.15
C GLU A 291 -6.64 -11.65 11.93
N MET A 292 -7.71 -11.15 11.32
CA MET A 292 -8.68 -10.24 11.96
C MET A 292 -9.33 -10.90 13.17
N GLU A 293 -9.86 -12.11 13.02
CA GLU A 293 -10.52 -12.84 14.11
C GLU A 293 -9.55 -13.17 15.23
N LYS A 294 -8.31 -13.55 14.90
CA LYS A 294 -7.34 -14.05 15.88
C LYS A 294 -6.62 -12.94 16.65
N TYR A 295 -6.32 -11.81 16.00
CA TYR A 295 -5.39 -10.83 16.58
C TYR A 295 -5.97 -9.42 16.69
N ILE A 296 -6.96 -9.04 15.88
CA ILE A 296 -7.33 -7.63 15.71
C ILE A 296 -8.58 -7.24 16.52
N ARG A 297 -9.58 -8.12 16.60
CA ARG A 297 -10.87 -7.77 17.21
C ARG A 297 -10.76 -7.49 18.70
N ARG A 298 -11.15 -6.30 19.08
CA ARG A 298 -11.14 -5.80 20.45
C ARG A 298 -12.54 -5.81 21.05
N THR A 299 -12.64 -6.10 22.32
CA THR A 299 -13.87 -6.19 23.13
C THR A 299 -14.82 -7.31 22.64
N PRO A 300 -15.86 -7.66 23.43
CA PRO A 300 -16.91 -8.58 22.96
C PRO A 300 -17.67 -8.11 21.72
N PHE A 301 -17.63 -6.79 21.42
CA PHE A 301 -18.26 -6.22 20.22
C PHE A 301 -17.39 -6.42 18.96
N GLY A 302 -16.11 -6.70 19.12
CA GLY A 302 -15.20 -6.96 18.00
C GLY A 302 -14.82 -5.72 17.22
N TYR A 303 -14.58 -4.58 17.89
CA TYR A 303 -14.05 -3.39 17.22
C TYR A 303 -12.75 -3.70 16.51
N VAL A 304 -12.62 -3.17 15.32
CA VAL A 304 -11.44 -3.33 14.46
C VAL A 304 -10.49 -2.15 14.67
N SER A 305 -9.24 -2.45 14.99
CA SER A 305 -8.18 -1.47 15.16
C SER A 305 -6.83 -2.15 14.92
N GLU A 306 -5.78 -1.39 14.72
CA GLU A 306 -4.43 -1.95 14.84
C GLU A 306 -4.12 -2.33 16.28
N VAL A 307 -3.21 -3.30 16.44
CA VAL A 307 -2.79 -3.80 17.76
C VAL A 307 -1.28 -3.73 17.90
N SER A 308 -0.79 -3.67 19.13
CA SER A 308 0.65 -3.70 19.39
C SER A 308 1.10 -5.06 19.95
N THR A 309 2.39 -5.35 19.78
CA THR A 309 3.03 -6.56 20.26
C THR A 309 4.22 -6.23 21.17
N ASN A 310 4.68 -7.21 21.97
CA ASN A 310 5.80 -6.99 22.88
C ASN A 310 7.17 -7.00 22.18
N ALA A 311 7.26 -7.65 21.03
CA ALA A 311 8.48 -7.73 20.23
C ALA A 311 8.18 -7.60 18.75
N PRO A 312 9.14 -7.08 17.95
CA PRO A 312 8.97 -6.92 16.50
C PRO A 312 8.61 -8.23 15.80
N GLY A 313 7.54 -8.24 15.02
CA GLY A 313 7.09 -9.40 14.26
C GLY A 313 6.51 -10.57 15.06
N ASP A 314 6.42 -10.45 16.39
CA ASP A 314 5.99 -11.52 17.29
C ASP A 314 4.52 -11.35 17.69
N LYS A 315 3.66 -12.26 17.19
CA LYS A 315 2.23 -12.31 17.51
C LYS A 315 1.88 -13.14 18.74
N SER A 316 2.85 -13.59 19.52
CA SER A 316 2.62 -14.42 20.71
C SER A 316 1.88 -13.68 21.83
N VAL A 317 2.08 -12.36 21.93
CA VAL A 317 1.40 -11.47 22.86
C VAL A 317 0.82 -10.26 22.13
N ILE A 318 -0.50 -10.13 22.16
CA ILE A 318 -1.23 -9.02 21.55
C ILE A 318 -1.70 -8.07 22.64
N ASN A 319 -1.37 -6.80 22.47
CA ASN A 319 -1.83 -5.72 23.34
C ASN A 319 -2.89 -4.90 22.61
N TYR A 320 -4.10 -4.94 23.13
CA TYR A 320 -5.21 -4.16 22.63
C TYR A 320 -5.22 -2.77 23.25
N SER A 321 -5.42 -1.76 22.42
CA SER A 321 -5.68 -0.39 22.85
C SER A 321 -6.98 0.12 22.26
N ASP A 322 -7.65 1.02 22.99
CA ASP A 322 -8.72 1.82 22.39
C ASP A 322 -8.12 2.74 21.36
N SER A 323 -8.77 2.85 20.21
CA SER A 323 -8.39 3.80 19.17
C SER A 323 -9.16 5.11 19.30
N ASP A 324 -8.73 6.12 18.56
CA ASP A 324 -9.50 7.37 18.50
C ASP A 324 -10.72 7.27 17.58
N ASN A 325 -10.81 6.21 16.76
CA ASN A 325 -11.82 6.07 15.72
C ASN A 325 -12.29 4.61 15.56
N ASP A 326 -12.74 3.99 16.65
CA ASP A 326 -13.23 2.60 16.62
C ASP A 326 -14.40 2.39 15.66
N GLY A 327 -15.30 3.37 15.59
CA GLY A 327 -16.46 3.31 14.69
C GLY A 327 -16.04 3.40 13.23
N LEU A 328 -15.11 4.29 12.88
CA LEU A 328 -14.59 4.41 11.52
C LEU A 328 -13.96 3.10 11.03
N TRP A 329 -13.02 2.55 11.78
CA TRP A 329 -12.31 1.32 11.37
C TRP A 329 -13.24 0.13 11.26
N THR A 330 -14.16 0.00 12.22
CA THR A 330 -15.17 -1.05 12.20
C THR A 330 -16.18 -0.86 11.08
N SER A 331 -16.53 0.38 10.73
CA SER A 331 -17.39 0.72 9.59
C SER A 331 -16.75 0.32 8.26
N MET A 332 -15.48 0.64 8.05
CA MET A 332 -14.77 0.29 6.82
C MET A 332 -14.66 -1.22 6.63
N TYR A 333 -14.32 -1.94 7.70
CA TYR A 333 -14.34 -3.41 7.68
C TYR A 333 -15.73 -3.95 7.40
N GLY A 334 -16.75 -3.47 8.13
CA GLY A 334 -18.15 -3.88 7.94
C GLY A 334 -18.68 -3.58 6.53
N ALA A 335 -18.25 -2.46 5.91
CA ALA A 335 -18.60 -2.15 4.52
C ALA A 335 -17.97 -3.17 3.55
N GLY A 336 -16.73 -3.59 3.79
CA GLY A 336 -16.10 -4.71 3.08
C GLY A 336 -16.96 -5.98 3.18
N GLU A 337 -17.42 -6.34 4.38
CA GLU A 337 -18.26 -7.51 4.60
C GLU A 337 -19.65 -7.38 3.94
N CYS A 338 -20.20 -6.16 3.87
CA CYS A 338 -21.43 -5.93 3.10
C CYS A 338 -21.20 -6.19 1.60
N PHE A 339 -20.11 -5.73 1.04
CA PHE A 339 -19.74 -6.02 -0.34
C PHE A 339 -19.47 -7.52 -0.55
N ALA A 340 -18.77 -8.17 0.38
CA ALA A 340 -18.54 -9.61 0.37
C ALA A 340 -19.84 -10.39 0.30
N TYR A 341 -20.78 -10.12 1.20
CA TYR A 341 -22.10 -10.75 1.18
C TYR A 341 -22.90 -10.38 -0.07
N GLY A 342 -22.81 -9.13 -0.52
CA GLY A 342 -23.43 -8.67 -1.77
C GLY A 342 -22.98 -9.48 -2.98
N ALA A 343 -21.68 -9.77 -3.07
CA ALA A 343 -21.06 -10.50 -4.18
C ALA A 343 -21.21 -12.02 -4.09
N THR A 344 -21.02 -12.60 -2.89
CA THR A 344 -20.84 -14.05 -2.70
C THR A 344 -22.00 -14.75 -2.03
N LYS A 345 -22.81 -14.02 -1.29
CA LYS A 345 -23.84 -14.55 -0.37
C LYS A 345 -23.26 -15.47 0.72
N ASP A 346 -21.99 -15.32 1.05
CA ASP A 346 -21.36 -16.08 2.13
C ASP A 346 -22.00 -15.71 3.49
N PRO A 347 -22.57 -16.67 4.24
CA PRO A 347 -23.15 -16.41 5.54
C PRO A 347 -22.14 -15.90 6.59
N LYS A 348 -20.86 -16.19 6.46
CA LYS A 348 -19.83 -15.64 7.33
C LYS A 348 -19.67 -14.13 7.14
N ALA A 349 -19.70 -13.66 5.91
CA ALA A 349 -19.66 -12.23 5.61
C ALA A 349 -20.90 -11.51 6.17
N LYS A 350 -22.08 -12.13 6.07
CA LYS A 350 -23.31 -11.62 6.71
C LYS A 350 -23.17 -11.49 8.23
N ASP A 351 -22.63 -12.51 8.89
CA ASP A 351 -22.42 -12.51 10.36
C ASP A 351 -21.41 -11.42 10.77
N ARG A 352 -20.32 -11.27 10.03
CA ARG A 352 -19.29 -10.24 10.28
C ARG A 352 -19.85 -8.83 10.10
N ALA A 353 -20.65 -8.59 9.06
CA ALA A 353 -21.34 -7.31 8.84
C ALA A 353 -22.35 -7.01 9.95
N LEU A 354 -23.11 -8.03 10.43
CA LEU A 354 -24.01 -7.88 11.55
C LEU A 354 -23.27 -7.53 12.84
N ARG A 355 -22.15 -8.19 13.12
CA ARG A 355 -21.32 -7.87 14.30
C ARG A 355 -20.77 -6.43 14.23
N ALA A 356 -20.35 -5.98 13.05
CA ALA A 356 -19.93 -4.60 12.85
C ALA A 356 -21.08 -3.62 13.11
N PHE A 357 -22.28 -3.91 12.60
CA PHE A 357 -23.47 -3.09 12.88
C PHE A 357 -23.78 -2.99 14.38
N GLU A 358 -23.76 -4.11 15.12
CA GLU A 358 -24.03 -4.10 16.56
C GLU A 358 -22.95 -3.36 17.35
N ALA A 359 -21.70 -3.43 16.93
CA ALA A 359 -20.61 -2.66 17.51
C ALA A 359 -20.84 -1.15 17.35
N LEU A 360 -21.19 -0.69 16.16
CA LEU A 360 -21.51 0.71 15.88
C LEU A 360 -22.77 1.19 16.61
N ARG A 361 -23.79 0.36 16.63
CA ARG A 361 -25.01 0.64 17.40
C ARG A 361 -24.74 0.77 18.90
N PHE A 362 -23.78 0.02 19.43
CA PHE A 362 -23.37 0.14 20.82
C PHE A 362 -22.69 1.48 21.11
N LEU A 363 -21.88 2.02 20.19
CA LEU A 363 -21.28 3.37 20.34
C LEU A 363 -22.33 4.47 20.52
N GLN A 364 -23.50 4.35 19.92
CA GLN A 364 -24.61 5.26 20.13
C GLN A 364 -25.33 4.96 21.46
N LYS A 365 -25.65 3.71 21.75
CA LYS A 365 -26.46 3.34 22.92
C LYS A 365 -25.73 3.55 24.24
N VAL A 366 -24.43 3.32 24.30
CA VAL A 366 -23.64 3.45 25.53
C VAL A 366 -23.67 4.87 26.08
N THR A 367 -23.75 5.87 25.22
CA THR A 367 -23.76 7.29 25.61
C THR A 367 -25.09 7.71 26.27
N GLN A 368 -26.14 6.94 26.07
CA GLN A 368 -27.52 7.29 26.52
C GLN A 368 -27.89 6.66 27.87
N THR A 369 -26.97 5.97 28.54
CA THR A 369 -27.30 5.15 29.70
C THR A 369 -26.74 5.65 31.04
N GLY A 370 -25.77 6.54 31.10
CA GLY A 370 -25.14 7.03 32.34
C GLY A 370 -25.81 8.26 32.96
N ASP A 371 -25.15 8.82 33.97
CA ASP A 371 -25.55 10.10 34.59
C ASP A 371 -25.19 11.29 33.70
N ILE A 372 -24.06 11.18 32.97
CA ILE A 372 -23.61 12.15 31.98
C ILE A 372 -24.05 11.65 30.61
N ARG A 373 -24.89 12.43 29.94
CA ARG A 373 -25.48 12.07 28.65
C ARG A 373 -25.42 13.25 27.69
N PRO A 374 -24.93 13.04 26.46
CA PRO A 374 -25.14 13.99 25.38
C PRO A 374 -26.60 13.94 24.91
N PRO A 375 -27.05 14.87 24.05
CA PRO A 375 -28.35 14.78 23.41
C PRO A 375 -28.50 13.44 22.65
N LYS A 376 -29.75 13.00 22.52
CA LYS A 376 -30.08 11.72 21.86
C LYS A 376 -29.49 11.65 20.44
N GLY A 377 -28.94 10.50 20.08
CA GLY A 377 -28.34 10.26 18.76
C GLY A 377 -26.83 10.43 18.71
N TYR A 378 -26.21 11.00 19.73
CA TYR A 378 -24.76 11.09 19.83
C TYR A 378 -24.11 9.70 19.78
N VAL A 379 -22.97 9.58 19.10
CA VAL A 379 -22.15 8.37 19.03
C VAL A 379 -20.82 8.59 19.76
N ALA A 380 -20.40 7.63 20.57
CA ALA A 380 -19.09 7.67 21.22
C ALA A 380 -17.95 7.45 20.22
N ARG A 381 -16.80 8.04 20.46
CA ARG A 381 -15.60 7.88 19.64
C ARG A 381 -14.99 6.48 19.78
N THR A 382 -14.99 5.94 20.99
CA THR A 382 -14.55 4.59 21.35
C THR A 382 -15.10 4.20 22.72
N VAL A 383 -14.93 2.93 23.11
CA VAL A 383 -15.28 2.43 24.44
C VAL A 383 -14.10 1.67 25.06
N ARG A 384 -14.07 1.68 26.39
CA ARG A 384 -13.08 1.00 27.21
C ARG A 384 -13.75 0.34 28.42
N SER A 385 -13.35 -0.91 28.74
CA SER A 385 -13.84 -1.59 29.94
C SER A 385 -13.43 -0.84 31.22
N THR A 386 -14.33 -0.77 32.20
CA THR A 386 -14.01 -0.24 33.54
C THR A 386 -13.11 -1.17 34.36
N ASP A 387 -12.85 -2.39 33.91
CA ASP A 387 -11.85 -3.29 34.51
C ASP A 387 -10.40 -2.79 34.24
N LEU A 388 -10.22 -1.89 33.27
CA LEU A 388 -8.95 -1.24 32.96
C LEU A 388 -8.80 0.06 33.79
N PRO A 389 -7.56 0.57 33.95
CA PRO A 389 -7.33 1.83 34.63
C PRO A 389 -8.21 2.98 34.10
N ASP A 390 -8.65 3.85 35.00
CA ASP A 390 -9.51 5.00 34.62
C ASP A 390 -8.77 5.92 33.62
N PRO A 391 -9.30 6.08 32.39
CA PRO A 391 -8.66 6.90 31.37
C PRO A 391 -8.78 8.42 31.61
N ASN A 392 -9.53 8.85 32.62
CA ASN A 392 -9.67 10.25 32.99
C ASN A 392 -8.50 10.77 33.87
N ILE A 393 -7.69 9.88 34.46
CA ILE A 393 -6.59 10.26 35.34
C ILE A 393 -5.56 11.07 34.53
N GLY A 394 -5.34 12.34 34.92
CA GLY A 394 -4.42 13.25 34.24
C GLY A 394 -4.89 13.79 32.89
N ARG A 395 -6.12 13.44 32.46
CA ARG A 395 -6.61 13.79 31.12
C ARG A 395 -6.89 15.27 30.94
N ILE A 396 -7.41 15.96 31.96
CA ILE A 396 -7.70 17.39 31.90
C ILE A 396 -6.43 18.20 31.66
N GLU A 397 -5.34 17.87 32.35
CA GLU A 397 -4.04 18.50 32.16
C GLU A 397 -3.51 18.25 30.74
N GLY A 398 -3.69 17.05 30.23
CA GLY A 398 -3.35 16.69 28.83
C GLY A 398 -4.16 17.53 27.84
N ASP A 399 -5.47 17.63 28.02
CA ASP A 399 -6.34 18.45 27.16
C ASP A 399 -5.99 19.94 27.19
N ARG A 400 -5.66 20.48 28.37
CA ARG A 400 -5.21 21.87 28.51
C ARG A 400 -3.91 22.14 27.79
N LYS A 401 -2.97 21.18 27.88
CA LYS A 401 -1.69 21.24 27.17
C LYS A 401 -1.90 21.19 25.67
N GLU A 402 -2.70 20.23 25.16
CA GLU A 402 -3.01 20.11 23.75
C GLU A 402 -3.63 21.40 23.19
N LYS A 403 -4.60 21.98 23.93
CA LYS A 403 -5.22 23.25 23.54
C LYS A 403 -4.22 24.42 23.49
N ALA A 404 -3.27 24.46 24.41
CA ALA A 404 -2.30 25.54 24.50
C ALA A 404 -1.15 25.44 23.50
N GLU A 405 -0.71 24.21 23.18
CA GLU A 405 0.52 23.97 22.42
C GLU A 405 0.28 23.51 20.99
N SER A 406 -0.88 22.86 20.72
CA SER A 406 -1.10 22.17 19.45
C SER A 406 -2.33 22.64 18.69
N ASP A 407 -3.51 22.65 19.31
CA ASP A 407 -4.78 22.96 18.67
C ASP A 407 -5.61 23.91 19.56
N SER A 408 -5.66 25.19 19.21
CA SER A 408 -6.40 26.21 19.96
C SER A 408 -7.89 25.93 20.11
N GLU A 409 -8.46 25.13 19.22
CA GLU A 409 -9.86 24.72 19.23
C GLU A 409 -10.09 23.39 19.98
N TRP A 410 -9.02 22.77 20.50
CA TRP A 410 -9.13 21.52 21.27
C TRP A 410 -10.11 21.65 22.42
N LYS A 411 -10.94 20.62 22.62
CA LYS A 411 -11.97 20.60 23.66
C LYS A 411 -11.43 20.02 24.97
N ILE A 412 -11.81 20.64 26.08
CA ILE A 412 -11.49 20.16 27.43
C ILE A 412 -12.77 19.63 28.04
N TYR A 413 -12.81 18.31 28.27
CA TYR A 413 -13.98 17.64 28.84
C TYR A 413 -13.69 17.16 30.27
N GLU A 414 -14.68 17.28 31.15
CA GLU A 414 -14.61 16.78 32.53
C GLU A 414 -15.92 16.03 32.89
N PRO A 415 -15.91 14.68 32.76
CA PRO A 415 -14.84 13.79 32.26
C PRO A 415 -14.82 13.72 30.72
N ARG A 416 -13.65 13.40 30.13
CA ARG A 416 -13.55 13.04 28.71
C ARG A 416 -14.06 11.62 28.45
N TRP A 417 -14.09 10.78 29.47
CA TRP A 417 -14.57 9.42 29.43
C TRP A 417 -15.67 9.20 30.47
N PRO A 418 -16.93 9.58 30.18
CA PRO A 418 -18.05 9.27 31.03
C PRO A 418 -18.27 7.76 31.16
N LYS A 419 -18.93 7.33 32.26
CA LYS A 419 -19.30 5.93 32.47
C LYS A 419 -20.68 5.63 31.92
N SER A 420 -20.84 4.40 31.37
CA SER A 420 -22.14 3.84 31.05
C SER A 420 -23.01 3.60 32.30
N GLY A 421 -24.32 3.53 32.12
CA GLY A 421 -25.26 3.33 33.23
C GLY A 421 -25.14 1.99 33.94
N ASP A 422 -24.65 0.96 33.26
CA ASP A 422 -24.34 -0.34 33.88
C ASP A 422 -22.97 -0.39 34.56
N GLY A 423 -22.19 0.71 34.48
CA GLY A 423 -20.87 0.86 35.10
C GLY A 423 -19.77 0.01 34.49
N LYS A 424 -20.01 -0.67 33.36
CA LYS A 424 -19.05 -1.59 32.74
C LYS A 424 -18.12 -0.94 31.71
N TRP A 425 -18.51 0.22 31.20
CA TRP A 425 -17.81 0.89 30.11
C TRP A 425 -17.54 2.37 30.45
N TYR A 426 -16.36 2.82 30.03
CA TYR A 426 -16.12 4.22 29.72
C TYR A 426 -16.38 4.41 28.22
N TRP A 427 -16.97 5.53 27.83
CA TRP A 427 -17.10 5.95 26.44
C TRP A 427 -16.39 7.30 26.24
N LYS A 428 -15.72 7.47 25.11
CA LYS A 428 -14.94 8.66 24.82
C LYS A 428 -15.80 9.72 24.14
N SER A 429 -15.80 10.92 24.67
CA SER A 429 -16.40 12.11 24.06
C SER A 429 -15.51 12.71 22.96
N ASP A 430 -15.92 13.82 22.39
CA ASP A 430 -15.24 14.54 21.31
C ASP A 430 -15.15 13.74 20.01
N THR A 431 -16.26 13.16 19.61
CA THR A 431 -16.33 12.33 18.40
C THR A 431 -16.07 13.16 17.17
N SER A 432 -15.20 12.65 16.30
CA SER A 432 -14.75 13.33 15.08
C SER A 432 -15.66 13.12 13.88
N SER A 433 -15.45 13.91 12.82
CA SER A 433 -16.08 13.70 11.52
C SER A 433 -15.73 12.36 10.89
N ASP A 434 -14.54 11.86 11.14
CA ASP A 434 -14.06 10.56 10.66
C ASP A 434 -15.01 9.43 11.08
N GLU A 435 -15.45 9.45 12.34
CA GLU A 435 -16.45 8.52 12.85
C GLU A 435 -17.74 8.59 12.04
N LEU A 436 -18.26 9.80 11.83
CA LEU A 436 -19.51 10.00 11.12
C LEU A 436 -19.42 9.57 9.66
N ASP A 437 -18.33 9.90 8.98
CA ASP A 437 -18.10 9.47 7.59
C ASP A 437 -18.09 7.93 7.48
N GLY A 438 -17.44 7.24 8.42
CA GLY A 438 -17.48 5.78 8.50
C GLY A 438 -18.88 5.23 8.75
N HIS A 439 -19.58 5.75 9.76
CA HIS A 439 -20.94 5.32 10.10
C HIS A 439 -21.90 5.49 8.91
N PHE A 440 -21.90 6.67 8.27
CA PHE A 440 -22.77 6.95 7.12
C PHE A 440 -22.35 6.20 5.85
N PHE A 441 -21.08 5.81 5.70
CA PHE A 441 -20.64 4.94 4.61
C PHE A 441 -21.18 3.52 4.77
N PHE A 442 -21.12 2.97 5.98
CA PHE A 442 -21.50 1.59 6.27
C PHE A 442 -23.02 1.37 6.33
N TYR A 443 -23.79 2.24 7.01
CA TYR A 443 -25.20 1.98 7.27
C TYR A 443 -26.06 1.71 6.03
N PRO A 444 -25.97 2.48 4.93
CA PRO A 444 -26.77 2.21 3.74
C PRO A 444 -26.34 0.93 3.02
N LEU A 445 -25.06 0.56 3.09
CA LEU A 445 -24.59 -0.72 2.54
C LEU A 445 -25.16 -1.90 3.34
N TYR A 446 -25.14 -1.81 4.67
CA TYR A 446 -25.76 -2.83 5.52
C TYR A 446 -27.26 -2.93 5.27
N TYR A 447 -27.96 -1.81 5.19
CA TYR A 447 -29.39 -1.74 4.93
C TYR A 447 -29.79 -2.37 3.59
N ASP A 448 -29.04 -2.08 2.53
CA ASP A 448 -29.35 -2.53 1.18
C ASP A 448 -28.91 -3.98 0.90
N LEU A 449 -27.77 -4.42 1.43
CA LEU A 449 -27.14 -5.67 1.05
C LEU A 449 -27.31 -6.80 2.06
N VAL A 450 -27.44 -6.47 3.36
CA VAL A 450 -27.33 -7.45 4.46
C VAL A 450 -28.62 -7.58 5.26
N ALA A 451 -29.30 -6.49 5.58
CA ALA A 451 -30.54 -6.50 6.34
C ALA A 451 -31.69 -7.09 5.50
N ASP A 452 -32.07 -8.33 5.78
CA ASP A 452 -33.07 -9.07 4.98
C ASP A 452 -34.50 -8.92 5.52
N THR A 453 -34.66 -8.73 6.85
CA THR A 453 -35.95 -8.64 7.48
C THR A 453 -36.38 -7.20 7.74
N PRO A 454 -37.72 -6.93 7.83
CA PRO A 454 -38.23 -5.62 8.24
C PRO A 454 -37.65 -5.15 9.59
N GLU A 455 -37.47 -6.08 10.53
CA GLU A 455 -36.96 -5.83 11.87
C GLU A 455 -35.49 -5.40 11.82
N GLU A 456 -34.65 -6.09 11.04
CA GLU A 456 -33.23 -5.72 10.81
C GLU A 456 -33.15 -4.34 10.17
N LYS A 457 -33.98 -4.07 9.16
CA LYS A 457 -34.04 -2.76 8.50
C LYS A 457 -34.47 -1.65 9.45
N GLU A 458 -35.50 -1.89 10.30
CA GLU A 458 -35.93 -0.86 11.25
C GLU A 458 -34.86 -0.58 12.32
N ARG A 459 -34.08 -1.58 12.75
CA ARG A 459 -32.99 -1.38 13.71
C ARG A 459 -31.92 -0.43 13.17
N VAL A 460 -31.54 -0.56 11.90
CA VAL A 460 -30.55 0.36 11.31
C VAL A 460 -31.15 1.72 11.03
N LYS A 461 -32.42 1.79 10.63
CA LYS A 461 -33.15 3.07 10.49
C LYS A 461 -33.22 3.84 11.81
N GLU A 462 -33.45 3.17 12.95
CA GLU A 462 -33.46 3.80 14.27
C GLU A 462 -32.14 4.52 14.53
N VAL A 463 -31.00 3.85 14.30
CA VAL A 463 -29.67 4.41 14.54
C VAL A 463 -29.40 5.61 13.64
N VAL A 464 -29.71 5.48 12.33
CA VAL A 464 -29.51 6.58 11.37
C VAL A 464 -30.43 7.76 11.68
N ARG A 465 -31.70 7.51 12.00
CA ARG A 465 -32.65 8.57 12.37
C ARG A 465 -32.16 9.36 13.58
N ASP A 466 -31.80 8.65 14.64
CA ASP A 466 -31.36 9.29 15.87
C ASP A 466 -30.09 10.12 15.66
N LEU A 467 -29.15 9.64 14.85
CA LEU A 467 -27.90 10.34 14.56
C LEU A 467 -28.10 11.57 13.67
N ILE A 468 -28.85 11.42 12.55
CA ILE A 468 -29.04 12.55 11.62
C ILE A 468 -29.93 13.62 12.21
N ASP A 469 -30.99 13.25 12.97
CA ASP A 469 -31.86 14.20 13.66
C ASP A 469 -31.09 14.97 14.74
N HIS A 470 -30.20 14.29 15.48
CA HIS A 470 -29.29 14.95 16.41
C HIS A 470 -28.48 16.06 15.71
N ILE A 471 -27.85 15.75 14.56
CA ILE A 471 -27.06 16.72 13.81
C ILE A 471 -27.91 17.91 13.35
N ILE A 472 -29.11 17.64 12.82
CA ILE A 472 -30.05 18.67 12.34
C ILE A 472 -30.52 19.55 13.49
N ASP A 473 -30.95 18.96 14.58
CA ASP A 473 -31.53 19.66 15.74
C ASP A 473 -30.50 20.56 16.47
N HIS A 474 -29.20 20.32 16.23
CA HIS A 474 -28.09 21.08 16.81
C HIS A 474 -27.33 21.91 15.76
N ASN A 475 -28.03 22.53 14.81
CA ASN A 475 -27.46 23.41 13.78
C ASN A 475 -26.36 22.75 12.94
N TYR A 476 -26.59 21.50 12.56
CA TYR A 476 -25.66 20.66 11.82
C TYR A 476 -24.33 20.46 12.52
N THR A 477 -24.37 20.19 13.82
CA THR A 477 -23.18 19.80 14.59
C THR A 477 -23.44 18.55 15.41
N LEU A 478 -22.41 17.77 15.68
CA LEU A 478 -22.48 16.73 16.70
C LEU A 478 -22.22 17.37 18.06
N THR A 479 -23.28 17.50 18.87
CA THR A 479 -23.26 18.16 20.16
C THR A 479 -23.00 17.17 21.28
N ASP A 480 -21.97 17.39 22.08
CA ASP A 480 -21.53 16.51 23.17
C ASP A 480 -22.28 16.79 24.48
N HIS A 481 -21.88 16.06 25.53
CA HIS A 481 -22.51 16.14 26.86
C HIS A 481 -22.33 17.49 27.59
N ASP A 482 -21.43 18.34 27.13
CA ASP A 482 -21.28 19.72 27.60
C ASP A 482 -22.25 20.69 26.91
N GLY A 483 -23.07 20.21 25.98
CA GLY A 483 -23.99 21.02 25.19
C GLY A 483 -23.34 21.83 24.08
N LEU A 484 -22.08 21.57 23.77
CA LEU A 484 -21.29 22.26 22.72
C LEU A 484 -20.92 21.29 21.58
N PRO A 485 -20.66 21.84 20.38
CA PRO A 485 -20.16 21.02 19.29
C PRO A 485 -18.83 20.36 19.63
N THR A 486 -18.60 19.12 19.14
CA THR A 486 -17.30 18.48 19.20
C THR A 486 -16.27 19.23 18.35
N ARG A 487 -14.97 18.90 18.53
CA ARG A 487 -13.87 19.60 17.83
C ARG A 487 -13.98 19.53 16.31
N TRP A 488 -14.40 18.37 15.76
CA TRP A 488 -14.31 18.11 14.32
C TRP A 488 -15.66 17.94 13.61
N SER A 489 -16.74 17.58 14.32
CA SER A 489 -18.04 17.30 13.70
C SER A 489 -18.92 18.55 13.63
N VAL A 490 -18.45 19.53 12.86
CA VAL A 490 -19.09 20.83 12.65
C VAL A 490 -19.40 20.97 11.15
N TYR A 491 -20.66 21.09 10.80
CA TYR A 491 -21.15 21.14 9.41
C TYR A 491 -22.13 22.29 9.18
N GLY A 492 -22.33 23.17 10.14
CA GLY A 492 -23.31 24.26 10.09
C GLY A 492 -22.92 25.38 9.11
N PRO A 493 -23.90 26.02 8.44
CA PRO A 493 -23.63 27.07 7.44
C PRO A 493 -22.87 28.28 8.00
N GLU A 494 -23.17 28.67 9.22
CA GLU A 494 -22.49 29.80 9.87
C GLU A 494 -20.99 29.50 10.05
N ASP A 495 -20.66 28.26 10.47
CA ASP A 495 -19.28 27.84 10.63
C ASP A 495 -18.58 27.69 9.28
N LEU A 496 -19.16 26.96 8.34
CA LEU A 496 -18.48 26.65 7.09
C LEU A 496 -18.30 27.86 6.17
N ASN A 497 -19.28 28.78 6.13
CA ASN A 497 -19.27 29.87 5.19
C ASN A 497 -18.74 31.19 5.78
N HIS A 498 -18.80 31.35 7.11
CA HIS A 498 -18.49 32.62 7.75
C HIS A 498 -17.36 32.56 8.79
N ASN A 499 -16.98 31.35 9.27
CA ASN A 499 -15.91 31.18 10.23
C ASN A 499 -14.60 30.75 9.56
N TRP A 500 -13.55 31.55 9.68
CA TRP A 500 -12.24 31.30 9.08
C TRP A 500 -11.58 29.98 9.55
N VAL A 501 -11.93 29.45 10.70
CA VAL A 501 -11.42 28.17 11.23
C VAL A 501 -11.73 27.03 10.29
N TRP A 502 -12.91 27.06 9.63
CA TRP A 502 -13.40 25.99 8.76
C TRP A 502 -13.18 26.26 7.27
N TRP A 503 -12.50 27.36 6.94
CA TRP A 503 -12.32 27.79 5.55
C TRP A 503 -11.67 26.70 4.65
N SER A 504 -10.64 25.99 5.15
CA SER A 504 -9.95 24.96 4.38
C SER A 504 -10.74 23.66 4.22
N GLU A 505 -11.67 23.38 5.12
CA GLU A 505 -12.42 22.13 5.17
C GLU A 505 -13.88 22.28 4.73
N ARG A 506 -14.33 23.48 4.42
CA ARG A 506 -15.74 23.75 4.10
C ARG A 506 -16.24 22.89 2.95
N GLY A 507 -15.43 22.61 1.94
CA GLY A 507 -15.79 21.75 0.80
C GLY A 507 -16.05 20.31 1.22
N LEU A 508 -15.14 19.71 1.98
CA LEU A 508 -15.28 18.35 2.51
C LEU A 508 -16.49 18.24 3.45
N LYS A 509 -16.62 19.17 4.39
CA LYS A 509 -17.74 19.17 5.35
C LYS A 509 -19.10 19.38 4.67
N SER A 510 -19.17 20.22 3.63
CA SER A 510 -20.38 20.38 2.82
C SER A 510 -20.73 19.09 2.07
N LEU A 511 -19.74 18.42 1.48
CA LEU A 511 -19.91 17.12 0.82
C LEU A 511 -20.41 16.06 1.80
N SER A 512 -19.77 15.92 2.96
CA SER A 512 -20.15 14.96 4.01
C SER A 512 -21.61 15.20 4.46
N MET A 513 -21.99 16.46 4.74
CA MET A 513 -23.34 16.77 5.19
C MET A 513 -24.40 16.45 4.12
N LEU A 514 -24.16 16.80 2.86
CA LEU A 514 -25.06 16.41 1.76
C LEU A 514 -25.16 14.89 1.61
N SER A 515 -24.05 14.18 1.80
CA SER A 515 -24.01 12.71 1.79
C SER A 515 -24.84 12.11 2.93
N TYR A 516 -24.69 12.58 4.16
CA TYR A 516 -25.43 12.08 5.31
C TYR A 516 -26.96 12.27 5.16
N LEU A 517 -27.36 13.47 4.71
CA LEU A 517 -28.78 13.74 4.44
C LEU A 517 -29.34 12.89 3.31
N THR A 518 -28.54 12.65 2.26
CA THR A 518 -28.92 11.77 1.13
C THR A 518 -29.08 10.32 1.59
N VAL A 519 -28.21 9.82 2.46
CA VAL A 519 -28.34 8.49 3.08
C VAL A 519 -29.63 8.42 3.93
N ALA A 520 -29.90 9.46 4.73
CA ALA A 520 -31.12 9.52 5.51
C ALA A 520 -32.39 9.58 4.63
N GLU A 521 -32.38 10.36 3.56
CA GLU A 521 -33.48 10.39 2.57
C GLU A 521 -33.71 9.00 1.94
N HIS A 522 -32.63 8.31 1.56
CA HIS A 522 -32.72 6.95 1.00
C HIS A 522 -33.31 5.95 1.97
N MET A 523 -32.80 5.90 3.19
CA MET A 523 -33.15 4.86 4.16
C MET A 523 -34.47 5.13 4.87
N LEU A 524 -34.77 6.38 5.22
CA LEU A 524 -35.88 6.76 6.07
C LEU A 524 -37.09 7.23 5.25
N GLY A 525 -36.85 7.84 4.07
CA GLY A 525 -37.92 8.29 3.16
C GLY A 525 -38.72 9.51 3.66
N ASP A 526 -38.23 10.23 4.68
CA ASP A 526 -38.90 11.41 5.22
C ASP A 526 -38.54 12.66 4.41
N GLN A 527 -39.52 13.44 4.01
CA GLN A 527 -39.39 14.65 3.20
C GLN A 527 -38.47 15.70 3.85
N LYS A 528 -38.42 15.76 5.19
CA LYS A 528 -37.61 16.73 5.91
C LYS A 528 -36.12 16.68 5.48
N TYR A 529 -35.58 15.50 5.17
CA TYR A 529 -34.16 15.39 4.75
C TYR A 529 -33.93 15.99 3.37
N THR A 530 -34.87 15.79 2.44
CA THR A 530 -34.89 16.47 1.14
C THR A 530 -34.96 17.99 1.32
N ASP A 531 -35.81 18.48 2.23
CA ASP A 531 -35.96 19.91 2.50
C ASP A 531 -34.64 20.52 3.04
N HIS A 532 -33.95 19.81 3.94
CA HIS A 532 -32.63 20.22 4.44
C HIS A 532 -31.58 20.22 3.33
N ILE A 533 -31.51 19.22 2.45
CA ILE A 533 -30.62 19.22 1.28
C ILE A 533 -30.89 20.46 0.42
N ASN A 534 -32.14 20.72 0.08
CA ASN A 534 -32.52 21.87 -0.75
C ASN A 534 -32.16 23.21 -0.09
N THR A 535 -32.38 23.38 1.20
CA THR A 535 -32.03 24.59 1.96
C THR A 535 -30.53 24.79 1.97
N LEU A 536 -29.72 23.76 2.28
CA LEU A 536 -28.27 23.87 2.31
C LEU A 536 -27.68 24.21 0.95
N MET A 537 -28.27 23.69 -0.13
CA MET A 537 -27.85 24.04 -1.50
C MET A 537 -28.29 25.45 -1.88
N ALA A 538 -29.58 25.78 -1.75
CA ALA A 538 -30.15 27.00 -2.28
C ALA A 538 -29.77 28.27 -1.48
N GLU A 539 -29.68 28.15 -0.16
CA GLU A 539 -29.43 29.29 0.74
C GLU A 539 -27.99 29.35 1.22
N HIS A 540 -27.25 28.22 1.24
CA HIS A 540 -25.94 28.11 1.85
C HIS A 540 -24.84 27.58 0.91
N ALA A 541 -25.15 27.33 -0.38
CA ALA A 541 -24.22 26.97 -1.43
C ALA A 541 -23.37 25.70 -1.15
N TYR A 542 -23.92 24.68 -0.50
CA TYR A 542 -23.18 23.46 -0.15
C TYR A 542 -22.79 22.65 -1.38
N ASP A 543 -23.59 22.62 -2.42
CA ASP A 543 -23.24 22.05 -3.73
C ASP A 543 -22.03 22.76 -4.34
N THR A 544 -22.01 24.09 -4.28
CA THR A 544 -20.89 24.91 -4.75
C THR A 544 -19.64 24.73 -3.90
N ASN A 545 -19.78 24.69 -2.58
CA ASN A 545 -18.65 24.39 -1.67
C ASN A 545 -18.02 23.04 -1.99
N ALA A 546 -18.84 22.00 -2.20
CA ALA A 546 -18.41 20.65 -2.49
C ALA A 546 -17.71 20.48 -3.83
N MET A 547 -17.80 21.49 -4.75
CA MET A 547 -17.02 21.47 -6.00
C MET A 547 -15.51 21.60 -5.77
N VAL A 548 -15.09 22.12 -4.60
CA VAL A 548 -13.70 22.17 -4.17
C VAL A 548 -13.61 21.49 -2.80
N THR A 549 -13.64 20.18 -2.80
CA THR A 549 -13.72 19.36 -1.59
C THR A 549 -12.51 19.56 -0.68
N LYS A 550 -11.31 19.72 -1.25
CA LYS A 550 -10.07 19.93 -0.52
C LYS A 550 -9.15 20.87 -1.27
N ILE A 551 -8.42 21.70 -0.54
CA ILE A 551 -7.38 22.54 -1.14
C ILE A 551 -6.18 21.67 -1.47
N GLN A 552 -6.04 21.32 -2.73
CA GLN A 552 -4.94 20.50 -3.25
C GLN A 552 -3.81 21.39 -3.78
N ARG A 553 -2.58 21.01 -3.47
CA ARG A 553 -1.36 21.64 -4.00
C ARG A 553 -0.62 20.75 -4.99
N GLY A 554 -1.30 19.75 -5.52
CA GLY A 554 -0.77 18.71 -6.40
C GLY A 554 -0.60 17.36 -5.70
N PRO A 555 -0.14 16.32 -6.41
CA PRO A 555 0.10 14.99 -5.83
C PRO A 555 1.00 15.08 -4.60
N GLY A 556 0.70 14.33 -3.58
CA GLY A 556 1.45 14.34 -2.31
C GLY A 556 1.18 15.51 -1.39
N SER A 557 0.20 16.34 -1.67
CA SER A 557 -0.11 17.53 -0.88
C SER A 557 -1.22 17.32 0.15
N GLY A 558 -1.73 16.11 0.30
CA GLY A 558 -2.92 15.88 1.08
C GLY A 558 -2.72 14.96 2.28
N ASN A 559 -3.72 14.97 3.16
CA ASN A 559 -3.90 13.98 4.20
C ASN A 559 -4.79 12.86 3.64
N GLN A 560 -4.34 11.62 3.67
CA GLN A 560 -5.08 10.48 3.12
C GLN A 560 -6.39 10.22 3.89
N SER A 561 -6.49 10.58 5.15
CA SER A 561 -7.75 10.49 5.90
C SER A 561 -8.84 11.37 5.28
N ASP A 562 -8.52 12.60 4.87
CA ASP A 562 -9.47 13.47 4.19
C ASP A 562 -9.85 12.91 2.81
N ASP A 563 -8.90 12.24 2.12
CA ASP A 563 -9.16 11.60 0.84
C ASP A 563 -10.16 10.46 0.99
N GLU A 564 -10.03 9.65 2.03
CA GLU A 564 -10.97 8.56 2.32
C GLU A 564 -12.36 9.07 2.73
N MET A 565 -12.43 10.09 3.59
CA MET A 565 -13.70 10.73 3.95
C MET A 565 -14.43 11.27 2.72
N ALA A 566 -13.70 11.95 1.82
CA ALA A 566 -14.26 12.47 0.58
C ALA A 566 -14.78 11.34 -0.32
N ILE A 567 -14.01 10.26 -0.51
CA ILE A 567 -14.36 9.12 -1.36
C ILE A 567 -15.60 8.39 -0.81
N MET A 568 -15.68 8.15 0.49
CA MET A 568 -16.85 7.55 1.14
C MET A 568 -18.10 8.41 0.94
N SER A 569 -17.97 9.72 1.11
CA SER A 569 -19.07 10.68 0.95
C SER A 569 -19.53 10.80 -0.50
N TYR A 570 -18.61 10.88 -1.46
CA TYR A 570 -18.94 10.87 -2.89
C TYR A 570 -19.66 9.60 -3.31
N TYR A 571 -19.14 8.44 -2.89
CA TYR A 571 -19.72 7.14 -3.25
C TYR A 571 -21.21 7.08 -2.88
N ASN A 572 -21.55 7.43 -1.65
CA ASN A 572 -22.92 7.40 -1.19
C ASN A 572 -23.79 8.50 -1.81
N LEU A 573 -23.30 9.72 -1.90
CA LEU A 573 -24.04 10.83 -2.46
C LEU A 573 -24.41 10.57 -3.93
N VAL A 574 -23.47 10.13 -4.74
CA VAL A 574 -23.71 9.81 -6.15
C VAL A 574 -24.64 8.61 -6.32
N LYS A 575 -24.51 7.60 -5.45
CA LYS A 575 -25.36 6.40 -5.48
C LYS A 575 -26.81 6.70 -5.15
N TYR A 576 -27.07 7.50 -4.12
CA TYR A 576 -28.39 7.59 -3.51
C TYR A 576 -29.16 8.88 -3.82
N THR A 577 -28.50 9.94 -4.28
CA THR A 577 -29.21 11.19 -4.56
C THR A 577 -30.24 11.03 -5.68
N LYS A 578 -31.44 11.56 -5.45
CA LYS A 578 -32.52 11.64 -6.45
C LYS A 578 -32.46 12.94 -7.28
N ASN A 579 -31.59 13.87 -6.88
CA ASN A 579 -31.41 15.15 -7.58
C ASN A 579 -30.37 14.98 -8.70
N GLU A 580 -30.83 14.86 -9.93
CA GLU A 580 -29.97 14.64 -11.11
C GLU A 580 -28.92 15.73 -11.32
N LYS A 581 -29.29 17.00 -11.01
CA LYS A 581 -28.29 18.10 -11.11
C LYS A 581 -27.18 17.93 -10.07
N LEU A 582 -27.54 17.67 -8.83
CA LEU A 582 -26.58 17.41 -7.76
C LEU A 582 -25.70 16.21 -8.11
N LYS A 583 -26.29 15.15 -8.65
CA LYS A 583 -25.56 13.96 -9.08
C LYS A 583 -24.51 14.28 -10.14
N GLN A 584 -24.89 15.05 -11.16
CA GLN A 584 -23.96 15.47 -12.22
C GLN A 584 -22.83 16.36 -11.69
N ASP A 585 -23.15 17.34 -10.85
CA ASP A 585 -22.20 18.24 -10.24
C ASP A 585 -21.21 17.45 -9.36
N MET A 586 -21.71 16.52 -8.56
CA MET A 586 -20.87 15.69 -7.68
C MET A 586 -20.05 14.66 -8.44
N LEU A 587 -20.53 14.10 -9.53
CA LEU A 587 -19.71 13.25 -10.41
C LEU A 587 -18.54 14.05 -11.02
N TYR A 588 -18.77 15.28 -11.44
CA TYR A 588 -17.72 16.13 -11.96
C TYR A 588 -16.70 16.53 -10.87
N SER A 589 -17.19 16.88 -9.69
CA SER A 589 -16.34 17.15 -8.53
C SER A 589 -15.52 15.92 -8.14
N PHE A 590 -16.15 14.74 -8.10
CA PHE A 590 -15.50 13.47 -7.80
C PHE A 590 -14.40 13.14 -8.83
N TYR A 591 -14.67 13.35 -10.12
CA TYR A 591 -13.66 13.21 -11.17
C TYR A 591 -12.46 14.12 -10.94
N SER A 592 -12.70 15.40 -10.68
CA SER A 592 -11.64 16.37 -10.41
C SER A 592 -10.79 15.97 -9.19
N TYR A 593 -11.45 15.45 -8.16
CA TYR A 593 -10.79 14.96 -6.95
C TYR A 593 -10.00 13.66 -7.21
N TYR A 594 -10.62 12.72 -7.90
CA TYR A 594 -10.04 11.43 -8.27
C TYR A 594 -8.73 11.58 -9.05
N LEU A 595 -8.66 12.50 -10.03
CA LEU A 595 -7.45 12.75 -10.81
C LEU A 595 -6.22 13.11 -9.95
N LEU A 596 -6.43 13.69 -8.76
CA LEU A 596 -5.34 14.03 -7.84
C LEU A 596 -4.89 12.85 -6.98
N THR A 597 -5.76 11.89 -6.77
CA THR A 597 -5.50 10.69 -5.95
C THR A 597 -5.15 9.45 -6.79
N GLU A 598 -5.46 9.45 -8.07
CA GLU A 598 -5.23 8.34 -8.99
C GLU A 598 -3.77 7.81 -8.94
N PRO A 599 -2.71 8.66 -8.93
CA PRO A 599 -1.33 8.18 -8.87
C PRO A 599 -0.98 7.42 -7.57
N ALA A 600 -1.83 7.49 -6.53
CA ALA A 600 -1.69 6.71 -5.29
C ALA A 600 -1.97 5.21 -5.48
N MET A 601 -2.55 4.82 -6.64
CA MET A 601 -2.91 3.44 -6.97
C MET A 601 -3.74 2.76 -5.86
N ASN A 602 -4.57 3.53 -5.15
CA ASN A 602 -5.41 3.01 -4.09
C ASN A 602 -6.64 2.29 -4.69
N PRO A 603 -6.77 0.97 -4.53
CA PRO A 603 -7.86 0.23 -5.17
C PRO A 603 -9.24 0.63 -4.64
N PHE A 604 -9.35 1.06 -3.37
CA PHE A 604 -10.61 1.58 -2.84
C PHE A 604 -11.06 2.86 -3.58
N PHE A 605 -10.14 3.80 -3.80
CA PHE A 605 -10.44 5.05 -4.52
C PHE A 605 -10.82 4.79 -5.97
N ASN A 606 -10.04 3.94 -6.64
CA ASN A 606 -10.28 3.57 -8.03
C ASN A 606 -11.65 2.89 -8.20
N PHE A 607 -11.98 1.92 -7.37
CA PHE A 607 -13.26 1.20 -7.46
C PHE A 607 -14.44 2.08 -7.07
N ALA A 608 -14.29 2.95 -6.06
CA ALA A 608 -15.34 3.87 -5.67
C ALA A 608 -15.69 4.86 -6.78
N TYR A 609 -14.68 5.42 -7.47
CA TYR A 609 -14.92 6.29 -8.62
C TYR A 609 -15.48 5.50 -9.81
N ALA A 610 -14.86 4.38 -10.16
CA ALA A 610 -15.27 3.56 -11.31
C ALA A 610 -16.71 3.05 -11.19
N ALA A 611 -17.19 2.80 -9.98
CA ALA A 611 -18.56 2.32 -9.76
C ALA A 611 -19.63 3.22 -10.39
N TYR A 612 -19.37 4.53 -10.53
CA TYR A 612 -20.33 5.49 -11.05
C TYR A 612 -19.77 6.41 -12.16
N GLY A 613 -18.46 6.41 -12.36
CA GLY A 613 -17.77 7.32 -13.27
C GLY A 613 -17.42 6.76 -14.65
N GLN A 614 -17.48 5.42 -14.85
CA GLN A 614 -16.96 4.78 -16.06
C GLN A 614 -17.56 5.31 -17.36
N ASP A 615 -18.89 5.47 -17.41
CA ASP A 615 -19.62 5.85 -18.62
C ASP A 615 -20.03 7.31 -18.65
N VAL A 616 -19.52 8.11 -17.69
CA VAL A 616 -19.89 9.51 -17.60
C VAL A 616 -19.16 10.33 -18.63
N THR A 617 -19.89 11.20 -19.31
CA THR A 617 -19.36 12.17 -20.26
C THR A 617 -19.86 13.56 -19.94
N TYR A 618 -19.07 14.58 -20.29
CA TYR A 618 -19.55 15.95 -20.32
C TYR A 618 -19.43 16.52 -21.75
N ARG A 619 -20.23 17.54 -22.05
CA ARG A 619 -20.22 18.20 -23.33
C ARG A 619 -19.81 19.68 -23.21
N ASN A 620 -18.93 20.11 -24.07
CA ASN A 620 -18.57 21.50 -24.22
C ASN A 620 -18.58 21.88 -25.71
N PRO A 621 -18.26 23.17 -26.11
CA PRO A 621 -18.23 23.61 -27.52
C PRO A 621 -17.26 22.80 -28.42
N TRP A 622 -16.30 22.11 -27.84
CA TRP A 622 -15.32 21.30 -28.59
C TRP A 622 -15.72 19.82 -28.74
N GLY A 623 -16.79 19.40 -28.08
CA GLY A 623 -17.27 18.01 -28.22
C GLY A 623 -17.77 17.37 -26.94
N VAL A 624 -17.89 16.03 -27.00
CA VAL A 624 -18.22 15.16 -25.87
C VAL A 624 -16.92 14.56 -25.35
N HIS A 625 -16.70 14.65 -24.04
CA HIS A 625 -15.49 14.22 -23.38
C HIS A 625 -15.84 13.17 -22.31
N PRO A 626 -15.24 11.97 -22.32
CA PRO A 626 -15.38 11.03 -21.24
C PRO A 626 -14.66 11.57 -20.00
N ILE A 627 -15.26 11.34 -18.82
CA ILE A 627 -14.65 11.57 -17.52
C ILE A 627 -14.53 10.24 -16.73
N GLY A 628 -14.42 9.14 -17.44
CA GLY A 628 -14.13 7.84 -16.84
C GLY A 628 -12.74 7.81 -16.18
N PRO A 629 -12.47 6.78 -15.36
CA PRO A 629 -11.12 6.56 -14.84
C PRO A 629 -10.14 6.32 -16.01
N TRP A 630 -8.88 6.63 -15.80
CA TRP A 630 -7.86 6.48 -16.82
C TRP A 630 -7.61 4.99 -17.19
N ASP A 631 -7.01 4.71 -18.36
CA ASP A 631 -6.93 3.36 -18.95
C ASP A 631 -6.24 2.29 -18.08
N GLY A 632 -5.40 2.68 -17.12
CA GLY A 632 -4.66 1.75 -16.25
C GLY A 632 -5.30 1.49 -14.88
N TRP A 633 -6.39 2.16 -14.52
CA TRP A 633 -6.95 2.13 -13.16
C TRP A 633 -7.23 0.73 -12.62
N LEU A 634 -7.77 -0.16 -13.46
CA LEU A 634 -8.13 -1.52 -13.06
C LEU A 634 -6.89 -2.40 -12.85
N SER A 635 -5.92 -2.31 -13.77
CA SER A 635 -4.65 -3.04 -13.63
C SER A 635 -3.83 -2.58 -12.43
N ASP A 636 -3.83 -1.28 -12.12
CA ASP A 636 -3.18 -0.73 -10.94
C ASP A 636 -3.84 -1.20 -9.65
N SER A 637 -5.18 -1.21 -9.64
CA SER A 637 -5.95 -1.68 -8.49
C SER A 637 -5.71 -3.16 -8.21
N VAL A 638 -5.80 -3.99 -9.24
CA VAL A 638 -5.54 -5.42 -9.11
C VAL A 638 -4.07 -5.69 -8.78
N GLY A 639 -3.14 -5.00 -9.43
CA GLY A 639 -1.71 -5.08 -9.11
C GLY A 639 -1.42 -4.74 -7.65
N THR A 640 -2.06 -3.70 -7.11
CA THR A 640 -1.95 -3.36 -5.69
C THR A 640 -2.49 -4.47 -4.79
N LEU A 641 -3.64 -5.08 -5.11
CA LEU A 641 -4.17 -6.21 -4.36
C LEU A 641 -3.22 -7.43 -4.38
N LEU A 642 -2.61 -7.71 -5.53
CA LEU A 642 -1.61 -8.78 -5.64
C LEU A 642 -0.36 -8.50 -4.79
N ASP A 643 0.10 -7.26 -4.77
CA ASP A 643 1.32 -6.83 -4.10
C ASP A 643 1.20 -6.66 -2.58
N PHE A 644 -0.02 -6.65 -2.01
CA PHE A 644 -0.16 -6.55 -0.54
C PHE A 644 0.63 -7.65 0.15
N PRO A 645 1.56 -7.31 1.07
CA PRO A 645 2.31 -8.31 1.81
C PRO A 645 1.44 -8.97 2.89
N LEU A 646 1.59 -10.27 3.10
CA LEU A 646 0.92 -10.97 4.20
C LEU A 646 1.42 -10.50 5.58
N ASP A 647 2.68 -10.11 5.66
CA ASP A 647 3.25 -9.46 6.85
C ASP A 647 2.79 -8.00 6.93
N ARG A 648 1.92 -7.72 7.89
CA ARG A 648 1.28 -6.41 8.09
C ARG A 648 1.85 -5.60 9.26
N PHE A 649 3.01 -5.99 9.77
CA PHE A 649 3.70 -5.18 10.75
C PHE A 649 4.23 -3.86 10.18
N ASP A 650 4.35 -2.86 11.04
CA ASP A 650 4.81 -1.50 10.73
C ASP A 650 6.34 -1.40 10.58
N TRP A 651 6.94 -2.26 9.75
CA TRP A 651 8.38 -2.23 9.51
C TRP A 651 8.86 -0.89 8.93
N ALA A 652 10.05 -0.47 9.34
CA ALA A 652 10.71 0.69 8.74
C ALA A 652 10.95 0.48 7.23
N GLN A 653 10.81 1.58 6.47
CA GLN A 653 11.07 1.62 5.03
C GLN A 653 11.95 2.82 4.71
N LYS A 654 12.94 2.63 3.83
CA LYS A 654 13.89 3.67 3.43
C LYS A 654 14.00 3.69 1.92
N ASN A 655 13.29 4.58 1.26
CA ASN A 655 13.23 4.67 -0.20
C ASN A 655 13.82 5.97 -0.77
N SER A 656 14.20 6.92 0.07
CA SER A 656 14.66 8.25 -0.38
C SER A 656 16.02 8.23 -1.11
N HIS A 657 16.75 7.11 -1.06
CA HIS A 657 18.01 6.90 -1.77
C HIS A 657 17.83 6.30 -3.18
N ARG A 658 16.64 5.86 -3.53
CA ARG A 658 16.35 5.18 -4.81
C ARG A 658 16.65 6.09 -6.00
N LEU A 659 17.07 5.45 -7.10
CA LEU A 659 17.42 6.10 -8.37
C LEU A 659 16.22 6.34 -9.27
N ASP A 660 15.15 5.56 -9.11
CA ASP A 660 13.91 5.61 -9.91
C ASP A 660 12.87 6.59 -9.33
N ILE A 661 13.29 7.49 -8.44
CA ILE A 661 12.39 8.44 -7.77
C ILE A 661 12.49 9.84 -8.36
N VAL A 662 11.32 10.38 -8.73
CA VAL A 662 11.11 11.80 -9.00
C VAL A 662 10.65 12.47 -7.71
N LYS A 663 11.49 13.31 -7.12
CA LYS A 663 11.19 13.99 -5.86
C LYS A 663 10.11 15.05 -6.06
N LEU A 664 9.11 15.03 -5.20
CA LEU A 664 8.09 16.08 -5.17
C LEU A 664 8.62 17.33 -4.46
N SER A 665 8.16 18.50 -4.93
CA SER A 665 8.54 19.79 -4.33
C SER A 665 8.05 19.89 -2.89
N ARG A 666 8.83 20.58 -2.04
CA ARG A 666 8.40 20.93 -0.67
C ARG A 666 7.13 21.79 -0.65
N GLN A 667 6.85 22.54 -1.70
CA GLN A 667 5.64 23.35 -1.83
C GLN A 667 4.37 22.51 -1.96
N ALA A 668 4.51 21.23 -2.34
CA ALA A 668 3.42 20.26 -2.32
C ALA A 668 3.09 19.75 -0.89
N ALA A 669 3.92 20.03 0.12
CA ALA A 669 3.62 19.67 1.49
C ALA A 669 2.59 20.63 2.11
N TYR A 670 1.51 20.07 2.65
CA TYR A 670 0.41 20.83 3.24
C TYR A 670 0.81 21.55 4.55
N GLU A 671 1.78 21.01 5.28
CA GLU A 671 2.05 21.44 6.66
C GLU A 671 3.24 22.40 6.79
N PRO A 672 3.18 23.36 7.74
CA PRO A 672 4.30 24.24 8.05
C PRO A 672 5.54 23.45 8.45
N ALA A 673 6.66 23.79 7.84
CA ALA A 673 7.94 23.07 7.99
C ALA A 673 8.46 22.98 9.46
N GLU A 674 7.87 23.71 10.38
CA GLU A 674 8.30 23.81 11.77
C GLU A 674 7.71 22.74 12.69
N ARG A 675 6.55 22.17 12.33
CA ARG A 675 5.82 21.21 13.18
C ARG A 675 6.16 19.74 12.88
N PHE A 676 6.60 19.44 11.67
CA PHE A 676 6.94 18.08 11.24
C PHE A 676 8.31 18.04 10.57
N ARG A 677 9.08 17.00 10.85
CA ARG A 677 10.32 16.73 10.09
C ARG A 677 9.94 16.67 8.61
N PRO A 678 10.72 17.31 7.70
CA PRO A 678 10.38 17.30 6.29
C PRO A 678 10.30 15.86 5.79
N ILE A 679 9.11 15.36 5.57
CA ILE A 679 8.87 14.06 4.95
C ILE A 679 9.39 14.16 3.52
N ARG A 680 10.27 13.24 3.14
CA ARG A 680 10.73 13.13 1.75
C ARG A 680 9.63 12.47 0.95
N ARG A 681 9.13 13.14 -0.08
CA ARG A 681 8.04 12.69 -0.96
C ARG A 681 8.54 12.53 -2.37
N GLY A 682 7.98 11.57 -3.08
CA GLY A 682 8.33 11.30 -4.48
C GLY A 682 7.38 10.30 -5.14
N THR A 683 7.50 10.23 -6.44
CA THR A 683 6.88 9.19 -7.28
C THR A 683 7.98 8.39 -7.96
N ARG A 684 7.64 7.22 -8.47
CA ARG A 684 8.50 6.54 -9.45
C ARG A 684 8.55 7.37 -10.74
N VAL A 685 9.52 7.07 -11.59
CA VAL A 685 9.69 7.74 -12.91
C VAL A 685 8.47 7.66 -13.80
N ASN A 686 7.57 6.70 -13.58
CA ASN A 686 6.28 6.59 -14.27
C ASN A 686 5.17 7.47 -13.68
N GLY A 687 5.47 8.33 -12.69
CA GLY A 687 4.52 9.24 -12.05
C GLY A 687 3.67 8.61 -10.94
N LYS A 688 3.79 7.31 -10.67
CA LYS A 688 3.01 6.59 -9.65
C LYS A 688 3.78 6.44 -8.34
N VAL A 689 3.08 6.22 -7.26
CA VAL A 689 3.70 5.90 -5.96
C VAL A 689 4.44 4.55 -6.00
N LEU A 690 5.22 4.26 -4.97
CA LEU A 690 5.82 2.94 -4.77
C LEU A 690 4.75 1.87 -4.56
N SER A 691 5.04 0.62 -4.94
CA SER A 691 4.19 -0.53 -4.60
C SER A 691 3.99 -0.65 -3.09
N VAL A 692 2.82 -1.13 -2.67
CA VAL A 692 2.50 -1.42 -1.25
C VAL A 692 3.45 -2.45 -0.63
N ALA A 693 4.13 -3.26 -1.43
CA ALA A 693 5.18 -4.17 -0.98
C ALA A 693 6.51 -3.45 -0.63
N GLU A 694 6.70 -2.22 -1.10
CA GLU A 694 7.94 -1.45 -1.01
C GLU A 694 7.84 -0.23 -0.08
N ARG A 695 6.66 0.06 0.46
CA ARG A 695 6.40 1.19 1.34
C ARG A 695 5.61 0.79 2.56
N HIS A 696 5.58 1.67 3.56
CA HIS A 696 4.59 1.57 4.61
C HIS A 696 3.21 1.79 4.00
N PHE A 697 2.27 0.97 4.36
CA PHE A 697 0.89 1.09 3.95
C PHE A 697 -0.05 0.84 5.12
N ASN A 698 -0.74 1.89 5.49
CA ASN A 698 -1.96 1.83 6.25
C ASN A 698 -2.97 2.70 5.48
N HIS A 699 -4.23 2.39 5.55
CA HIS A 699 -5.25 3.11 4.78
C HIS A 699 -5.58 4.48 5.37
N TRP A 700 -5.20 4.77 6.60
CA TRP A 700 -5.52 6.02 7.28
C TRP A 700 -4.27 6.75 7.74
N ASN A 701 -4.29 8.08 7.66
CA ASN A 701 -3.16 8.93 8.06
C ASN A 701 -1.81 8.54 7.44
N THR A 702 -1.84 7.81 6.32
CA THR A 702 -0.65 7.43 5.59
C THR A 702 -0.51 8.33 4.37
N ASP A 703 0.69 8.88 4.19
CA ASP A 703 1.04 9.63 2.99
C ASP A 703 1.59 8.65 1.93
N PRO A 704 0.85 8.35 0.85
CA PRO A 704 1.29 7.37 -0.15
C PRO A 704 2.53 7.81 -0.92
N TRP A 705 2.87 9.09 -0.92
CA TRP A 705 4.07 9.66 -1.54
C TRP A 705 5.27 9.69 -0.60
N ALA A 706 5.12 9.38 0.68
CA ALA A 706 6.22 9.33 1.63
C ALA A 706 7.19 8.21 1.23
N LEU A 707 8.49 8.56 1.13
CA LEU A 707 9.53 7.63 0.73
C LEU A 707 10.11 6.86 1.91
N ASP A 708 10.12 7.46 3.08
CA ASP A 708 10.69 6.86 4.29
C ASP A 708 9.63 6.75 5.38
N TYR A 709 9.66 5.66 6.13
CA TYR A 709 8.80 5.41 7.28
C TYR A 709 9.62 4.78 8.41
N GLY A 710 9.39 5.23 9.63
CA GLY A 710 10.19 4.88 10.81
C GLY A 710 9.53 3.86 11.75
N GLY A 711 8.76 2.91 11.24
CA GLY A 711 8.16 1.86 12.05
C GLY A 711 9.19 0.93 12.70
N ASN A 712 8.78 0.17 13.68
CA ASN A 712 9.65 -0.72 14.45
C ASN A 712 9.20 -2.20 14.45
N GLY A 713 8.15 -2.53 13.71
CA GLY A 713 7.61 -3.89 13.61
C GLY A 713 6.83 -4.35 14.83
N THR A 714 6.37 -3.45 15.70
CA THR A 714 5.57 -3.80 16.88
C THR A 714 4.09 -3.46 16.75
N THR A 715 3.67 -2.82 15.66
CA THR A 715 2.26 -2.55 15.37
C THR A 715 1.80 -3.45 14.23
N LEU A 716 0.76 -4.24 14.47
CA LEU A 716 0.12 -5.08 13.46
C LEU A 716 -1.13 -4.38 12.95
N GLY A 717 -1.13 -4.02 11.67
CA GLY A 717 -2.25 -3.40 10.99
C GLY A 717 -3.39 -4.39 10.71
N SER A 718 -4.62 -3.87 10.59
CA SER A 718 -5.78 -4.68 10.20
C SER A 718 -5.73 -5.11 8.72
N GLY A 719 -6.46 -6.16 8.36
CA GLY A 719 -6.62 -6.63 6.99
C GLY A 719 -7.58 -5.77 6.15
N THR A 720 -8.27 -4.80 6.73
CA THR A 720 -9.31 -3.98 6.08
C THR A 720 -8.83 -3.31 4.80
N VAL A 721 -7.56 -2.89 4.76
CA VAL A 721 -6.94 -2.24 3.60
C VAL A 721 -6.92 -3.10 2.34
N TYR A 722 -6.98 -4.41 2.50
CA TYR A 722 -7.12 -5.38 1.42
C TYR A 722 -8.58 -5.80 1.24
N LEU A 723 -9.26 -6.16 2.35
CA LEU A 723 -10.60 -6.76 2.35
C LEU A 723 -11.65 -5.83 1.74
N LEU A 724 -11.68 -4.55 2.16
CA LEU A 724 -12.66 -3.59 1.64
C LEU A 724 -12.57 -3.42 0.12
N PRO A 725 -11.43 -3.06 -0.49
CA PRO A 725 -11.37 -2.90 -1.93
C PRO A 725 -11.51 -4.23 -2.69
N TYR A 726 -11.00 -5.34 -2.18
CA TYR A 726 -11.16 -6.64 -2.83
C TYR A 726 -12.65 -7.01 -2.98
N TYR A 727 -13.40 -6.98 -1.88
CA TYR A 727 -14.82 -7.30 -1.91
C TYR A 727 -15.66 -6.27 -2.68
N MET A 728 -15.27 -4.99 -2.63
CA MET A 728 -15.89 -3.95 -3.46
C MET A 728 -15.67 -4.22 -4.95
N GLY A 729 -14.45 -4.63 -5.34
CA GLY A 729 -14.11 -5.02 -6.71
C GLY A 729 -14.92 -6.22 -7.21
N LEU A 730 -15.13 -7.22 -6.36
CA LEU A 730 -16.01 -8.36 -6.66
C LEU A 730 -17.47 -7.92 -6.80
N TYR A 731 -17.98 -7.13 -5.86
CA TYR A 731 -19.38 -6.68 -5.86
C TYR A 731 -19.74 -5.87 -7.10
N HIS A 732 -18.85 -4.98 -7.54
CA HIS A 732 -19.06 -4.18 -8.75
C HIS A 732 -18.69 -4.90 -10.05
N GLY A 733 -18.22 -6.15 -9.98
CA GLY A 733 -17.86 -6.93 -11.17
C GLY A 733 -16.55 -6.46 -11.83
N PHE A 734 -15.70 -5.71 -11.14
CA PHE A 734 -14.39 -5.29 -11.66
C PHE A 734 -13.36 -6.41 -11.61
N ILE A 735 -13.51 -7.32 -10.65
CA ILE A 735 -12.66 -8.50 -10.47
C ILE A 735 -13.50 -9.75 -10.73
N GLN A 736 -12.95 -10.65 -11.52
CA GLN A 736 -13.45 -12.01 -11.72
C GLN A 736 -12.34 -13.00 -11.41
N GLU A 737 -12.51 -13.81 -10.38
CA GLU A 737 -11.58 -14.89 -10.13
C GLU A 737 -11.79 -16.05 -11.11
N THR A 738 -10.68 -16.66 -11.51
CA THR A 738 -10.65 -17.86 -12.36
C THR A 738 -9.91 -18.97 -11.62
N GLU A 739 -10.31 -20.22 -11.88
CA GLU A 739 -9.65 -21.40 -11.31
C GLU A 739 -8.16 -21.48 -11.65
#